data_699887958c25e0063fa4e440c8449ddb
#
_entry.id   699887958c25e0063fa4e440c8449ddb
#
_cell.length_a   1.000
_cell.length_b   1.000
_cell.length_c   1.000
_cell.angle_alpha   90.00
_cell.angle_beta   90.00
_cell.angle_gamma   90.00
#
_symmetry.space_group_name_H-M   'P 1'
#
loop_
_entity.id
_entity.type
_entity.pdbx_description
1 polymer ?
#
loop_
_entity_poly.entity_id
_entity_poly.type
_entity_poly.pdbx_seq_one_letter_code
_entity_poly.pdbx_strand_id
1 'polypeptide(L)'
;LSDLTSSDLSWGSASLKEGQTDLDLGSGNLVLNNPESNQGSFVSTADGTTGNITMDKGANLALNGNGSIGNVNTTENGTGDILIGNDKSGSVNANNLGSEDKAFGSVSVGAGSSVTVKNILNATKVALEKKAEVIASVINSPELKAIGDDIKIKAENSVLGGLLSGNNSTLESKTLELADNFNVLGGAKVKAKNLSLKGKMLFADPDWNSNASVVVANNLSGDNGNVLDGALVAGQNSLVAVSDTLDENSAAVLAKSTLSENGTTALGYVGKDITVAANGSITIDGSLTSAPATVEDNTVTVANKSALVLANNSKVSFESADGKVTNNGTIVVSSDTLANNSKITAFEGENVTVEGNGSFDVSSALFSANSNGDGTVTVNYDENKANSALYGTEANVAQSIKTAVASGVAVNKGTILGDLVNAGNSANTKDTLSQLTRLGTLAGSVANAKLATDTTANAIDSRLGSSGVKTNTQATAQSNKLTVWVQPVFSRQSSSSLDAGNTEYGIKTNLRGGVAGLDVTLSDNFVQGAAITVGSGNSSSKNIKSVSGDFDYYGFNLYGAYVNDALKLSYDLGYTKVSNDATAYNSLGKFSSDIDTKVFTLGIKGAYTFNTSVMDITPHLGVRYAKYDSDDYTATSGLYSVNNEGASSSLVSFPVGVSFSKDISLSSWTVVPTVNLEVIPVTGDKDVDTKSAFDGVVTSVNTKLHDGINYSTFVGLD
;
A
#
# COMPACT_ATOMS: atom_id res chain seq x y z
N LEU A 1 11.04 -39.54 23.36
CA LEU A 1 10.59 -38.48 22.48
C LEU A 1 10.07 -39.01 21.12
N SER A 2 10.43 -40.25 20.71
CA SER A 2 9.91 -40.92 19.52
C SER A 2 8.39 -41.14 19.51
N ASP A 3 7.70 -40.95 20.62
CA ASP A 3 6.26 -41.16 20.78
C ASP A 3 5.44 -39.86 20.84
N LEU A 4 6.06 -38.72 20.58
CA LEU A 4 5.36 -37.43 20.47
C LEU A 4 4.79 -37.28 19.06
N THR A 5 3.75 -38.06 18.77
CA THR A 5 2.97 -37.91 17.54
C THR A 5 2.04 -36.71 17.66
N SER A 6 2.28 -35.72 16.82
CA SER A 6 1.32 -34.74 16.23
C SER A 6 0.22 -34.22 17.17
N SER A 7 0.53 -33.63 18.28
CA SER A 7 -0.35 -32.65 18.90
C SER A 7 0.49 -31.54 19.49
N ASP A 8 0.10 -30.32 19.21
CA ASP A 8 0.74 -29.05 19.59
C ASP A 8 1.22 -29.09 21.05
N LEU A 9 2.48 -29.39 21.26
CA LEU A 9 3.14 -29.18 22.54
C LEU A 9 3.63 -27.74 22.59
N SER A 10 2.76 -26.82 22.98
CA SER A 10 3.15 -25.47 23.36
C SER A 10 3.88 -25.51 24.70
N TRP A 11 5.20 -25.60 24.67
CA TRP A 11 6.03 -25.52 25.87
C TRP A 11 6.66 -24.15 25.96
N GLY A 12 6.62 -23.52 27.11
CA GLY A 12 7.26 -22.20 27.32
C GLY A 12 8.78 -22.24 27.20
N SER A 13 9.41 -23.35 27.48
CA SER A 13 10.77 -23.74 27.15
C SER A 13 10.95 -25.23 27.40
N ALA A 14 11.70 -25.92 26.56
CA ALA A 14 12.12 -27.29 26.84
C ALA A 14 13.41 -27.27 27.67
N SER A 15 13.49 -28.07 28.75
CA SER A 15 14.73 -28.20 29.55
C SER A 15 15.26 -29.63 29.49
N LEU A 16 16.59 -29.70 29.40
CA LEU A 16 17.32 -30.96 29.40
C LEU A 16 17.70 -31.36 30.84
N LYS A 17 17.79 -32.65 31.11
CA LYS A 17 18.27 -33.17 32.39
C LYS A 17 19.74 -32.85 32.57
N GLU A 18 20.18 -32.82 33.85
CA GLU A 18 21.60 -32.64 34.19
C GLU A 18 22.49 -33.66 33.45
N GLY A 19 23.52 -33.15 32.77
CA GLY A 19 24.42 -33.96 31.96
C GLY A 19 24.00 -34.20 30.49
N GLN A 20 22.79 -33.75 30.10
CA GLN A 20 22.37 -33.75 28.70
C GLN A 20 22.63 -32.39 28.05
N THR A 21 23.33 -32.40 26.93
CA THR A 21 23.61 -31.18 26.14
C THR A 21 22.82 -31.12 24.83
N ASP A 22 22.23 -32.24 24.41
CA ASP A 22 21.59 -32.40 23.12
C ASP A 22 20.16 -32.94 23.26
N LEU A 23 19.25 -32.39 22.49
CA LEU A 23 17.91 -32.90 22.27
C LEU A 23 17.85 -33.57 20.90
N ASP A 24 17.62 -34.88 20.90
CA ASP A 24 17.44 -35.65 19.66
C ASP A 24 15.93 -35.71 19.33
N LEU A 25 15.52 -35.15 18.21
CA LEU A 25 14.16 -35.19 17.71
C LEU A 25 13.85 -36.45 16.90
N GLY A 26 14.88 -37.21 16.47
CA GLY A 26 14.69 -38.24 15.47
C GLY A 26 14.00 -37.63 14.23
N SER A 27 12.98 -38.31 13.73
CA SER A 27 12.14 -37.82 12.59
C SER A 27 10.87 -37.07 13.04
N GLY A 28 10.76 -36.74 14.33
CA GLY A 28 9.56 -36.10 14.92
C GLY A 28 9.42 -34.61 14.63
N ASN A 29 8.26 -34.08 14.98
CA ASN A 29 7.97 -32.64 14.89
C ASN A 29 7.97 -32.03 16.31
N LEU A 30 8.57 -30.85 16.44
CA LEU A 30 8.59 -30.08 17.67
C LEU A 30 8.21 -28.64 17.44
N VAL A 31 7.27 -28.11 18.20
CA VAL A 31 6.90 -26.71 18.23
C VAL A 31 7.30 -26.12 19.58
N LEU A 32 8.14 -25.10 19.57
CA LEU A 32 8.56 -24.35 20.76
C LEU A 32 7.99 -22.93 20.69
N ASN A 33 7.14 -22.58 21.67
CA ASN A 33 6.53 -21.27 21.77
C ASN A 33 7.06 -20.55 23.01
N ASN A 34 7.68 -19.40 22.84
CA ASN A 34 8.06 -18.54 23.95
C ASN A 34 7.01 -17.44 24.16
N PRO A 35 6.67 -17.09 25.42
CA PRO A 35 5.76 -16.00 25.73
C PRO A 35 6.35 -14.64 25.30
N GLU A 36 5.48 -13.67 25.03
CA GLU A 36 5.81 -12.38 24.41
C GLU A 36 6.84 -11.53 25.17
N SER A 37 6.96 -11.72 26.46
CA SER A 37 7.79 -10.88 27.35
C SER A 37 9.16 -11.45 27.67
N ASN A 38 9.47 -12.68 27.30
CA ASN A 38 10.71 -13.35 27.74
C ASN A 38 11.63 -13.65 26.55
N GLN A 39 12.81 -13.03 26.57
CA GLN A 39 13.97 -13.46 25.77
C GLN A 39 14.66 -14.65 26.50
N GLY A 40 13.91 -15.72 26.75
CA GLY A 40 14.47 -16.94 27.34
C GLY A 40 15.10 -17.86 26.30
N SER A 41 15.65 -18.97 26.72
CA SER A 41 16.11 -20.03 25.83
C SER A 41 14.94 -20.92 25.43
N PHE A 42 14.84 -21.32 24.15
CA PHE A 42 13.88 -22.32 23.69
C PHE A 42 14.19 -23.70 24.29
N VAL A 43 15.46 -24.01 24.33
CA VAL A 43 15.99 -25.22 24.99
C VAL A 43 17.16 -24.80 25.88
N SER A 44 17.14 -25.17 27.15
CA SER A 44 18.19 -24.88 28.11
C SER A 44 18.71 -26.13 28.78
N THR A 45 20.01 -26.14 29.11
CA THR A 45 20.60 -27.17 29.97
C THR A 45 20.38 -26.84 31.44
N ALA A 46 20.65 -27.78 32.34
CA ALA A 46 20.50 -27.59 33.78
C ALA A 46 21.40 -26.49 34.36
N ASP A 47 22.49 -26.15 33.69
CA ASP A 47 23.39 -25.06 34.04
C ASP A 47 22.99 -23.69 33.42
N GLY A 48 21.86 -23.63 32.69
CA GLY A 48 21.31 -22.41 32.12
C GLY A 48 21.91 -22.04 30.77
N THR A 49 22.73 -22.88 30.15
CA THR A 49 23.22 -22.66 28.77
C THR A 49 22.14 -23.07 27.74
N THR A 50 22.21 -22.51 26.53
CA THR A 50 21.32 -22.92 25.44
C THR A 50 21.65 -24.32 24.96
N GLY A 51 20.62 -25.20 24.89
CA GLY A 51 20.75 -26.56 24.42
C GLY A 51 20.89 -26.68 22.91
N ASN A 52 21.43 -27.81 22.48
CA ASN A 52 21.52 -28.19 21.08
C ASN A 52 20.35 -29.10 20.66
N ILE A 53 19.99 -29.06 19.39
CA ILE A 53 18.99 -29.95 18.80
C ILE A 53 19.61 -30.72 17.64
N THR A 54 19.38 -32.03 17.61
CA THR A 54 19.72 -32.91 16.48
C THR A 54 18.42 -33.40 15.83
N MET A 55 18.38 -33.35 14.50
CA MET A 55 17.21 -33.69 13.70
C MET A 55 17.58 -34.72 12.64
N ASP A 56 16.74 -35.73 12.49
CA ASP A 56 16.85 -36.72 11.41
C ASP A 56 16.00 -36.29 10.19
N LYS A 57 16.10 -37.07 9.13
CA LYS A 57 15.29 -36.89 7.93
C LYS A 57 13.79 -36.88 8.26
N GLY A 58 13.09 -35.86 7.76
CA GLY A 58 11.67 -35.67 7.96
C GLY A 58 11.28 -34.97 9.27
N ALA A 59 12.27 -34.63 10.12
CA ALA A 59 12.00 -33.83 11.32
C ALA A 59 11.66 -32.38 10.98
N ASN A 60 10.73 -31.81 11.77
CA ASN A 60 10.36 -30.39 11.68
C ASN A 60 10.52 -29.72 13.04
N LEU A 61 11.16 -28.57 13.06
CA LEU A 61 11.31 -27.73 14.24
C LEU A 61 10.69 -26.38 13.99
N ALA A 62 9.65 -26.03 14.76
CA ALA A 62 9.07 -24.69 14.73
C ALA A 62 9.47 -23.91 15.99
N LEU A 63 9.98 -22.68 15.79
CA LEU A 63 10.40 -21.74 16.83
C LEU A 63 9.52 -20.48 16.74
N ASN A 64 8.62 -20.30 17.70
CA ASN A 64 7.67 -19.20 17.72
C ASN A 64 7.92 -18.25 18.91
N GLY A 65 7.88 -16.94 18.65
CA GLY A 65 8.17 -15.92 19.65
C GLY A 65 9.67 -15.63 19.79
N ASN A 66 10.05 -15.02 20.92
CA ASN A 66 11.42 -14.58 21.17
C ASN A 66 12.20 -15.63 21.98
N GLY A 67 13.43 -15.91 21.59
CA GLY A 67 14.26 -16.81 22.39
C GLY A 67 15.60 -17.17 21.77
N SER A 68 16.37 -17.97 22.50
CA SER A 68 17.69 -18.43 22.09
C SER A 68 17.76 -19.95 22.07
N ILE A 69 18.58 -20.47 21.18
CA ILE A 69 18.83 -21.92 21.03
C ILE A 69 20.32 -22.11 20.73
N GLY A 70 20.86 -23.28 21.07
CA GLY A 70 22.24 -23.65 20.77
C GLY A 70 22.46 -23.96 19.29
N ASN A 71 23.11 -25.09 19.03
CA ASN A 71 23.27 -25.57 17.66
C ASN A 71 22.06 -26.41 17.27
N VAL A 72 21.54 -26.19 16.10
CA VAL A 72 20.55 -27.08 15.48
C VAL A 72 21.23 -27.76 14.32
N ASN A 73 21.34 -29.08 14.37
CA ASN A 73 22.06 -29.90 13.40
C ASN A 73 21.14 -30.93 12.77
N THR A 74 21.47 -31.34 11.54
CA THR A 74 20.84 -32.49 10.89
C THR A 74 21.79 -33.67 10.76
N THR A 75 21.29 -34.89 10.84
CA THR A 75 22.09 -36.09 10.67
C THR A 75 22.43 -36.41 9.20
N GLU A 76 21.53 -35.99 8.28
CA GLU A 76 21.71 -36.19 6.82
C GLU A 76 21.68 -34.83 6.11
N ASN A 77 22.61 -34.63 5.17
CA ASN A 77 22.67 -33.39 4.39
C ASN A 77 21.43 -33.19 3.52
N GLY A 78 20.89 -31.96 3.53
CA GLY A 78 19.70 -31.58 2.78
C GLY A 78 18.39 -32.08 3.37
N THR A 79 18.36 -32.38 4.68
CA THR A 79 17.17 -32.91 5.36
C THR A 79 16.82 -32.14 6.62
N GLY A 80 15.57 -32.28 7.07
CA GLY A 80 15.00 -31.56 8.22
C GLY A 80 14.60 -30.14 7.88
N ASP A 81 13.48 -29.68 8.46
CA ASP A 81 12.90 -28.36 8.19
C ASP A 81 12.81 -27.54 9.47
N ILE A 82 13.23 -26.27 9.39
CA ILE A 82 13.14 -25.30 10.48
C ILE A 82 12.19 -24.18 10.09
N LEU A 83 11.22 -23.90 10.95
CA LEU A 83 10.21 -22.86 10.80
C LEU A 83 10.38 -21.83 11.93
N ILE A 84 10.64 -20.58 11.61
CA ILE A 84 10.85 -19.50 12.57
C ILE A 84 9.70 -18.50 12.44
N GLY A 85 8.92 -18.35 13.50
CA GLY A 85 7.82 -17.39 13.53
C GLY A 85 6.65 -17.75 12.62
N ASN A 86 6.36 -19.04 12.43
CA ASN A 86 5.26 -19.50 11.58
C ASN A 86 3.88 -19.13 12.16
N ASP A 87 3.67 -19.38 13.45
CA ASP A 87 2.41 -19.10 14.13
C ASP A 87 2.45 -17.80 14.93
N LYS A 88 3.63 -17.40 15.38
CA LYS A 88 3.86 -16.19 16.15
C LYS A 88 5.23 -15.62 15.80
N SER A 89 5.22 -14.40 15.26
CA SER A 89 6.45 -13.69 14.95
C SER A 89 7.30 -13.44 16.21
N GLY A 90 8.62 -13.44 16.03
CA GLY A 90 9.55 -13.19 17.14
C GLY A 90 11.00 -13.11 16.66
N SER A 91 11.90 -12.90 17.62
CA SER A 91 13.34 -12.83 17.40
C SER A 91 14.01 -14.06 17.97
N VAL A 92 14.65 -14.85 17.12
CA VAL A 92 15.36 -16.09 17.48
C VAL A 92 16.85 -15.89 17.37
N ASN A 93 17.62 -16.24 18.42
CA ASN A 93 19.06 -16.31 18.40
C ASN A 93 19.51 -17.77 18.37
N ALA A 94 20.39 -18.13 17.47
CA ALA A 94 20.97 -19.48 17.39
C ALA A 94 22.51 -19.41 17.29
N ASN A 95 23.20 -20.45 17.74
CA ASN A 95 24.64 -20.55 17.47
C ASN A 95 24.90 -21.00 16.03
N ASN A 96 24.28 -22.10 15.62
CA ASN A 96 24.32 -22.64 14.26
C ASN A 96 22.95 -23.17 13.86
N LEU A 97 22.60 -23.04 12.59
CA LEU A 97 21.52 -23.75 11.92
C LEU A 97 22.15 -24.54 10.76
N GLY A 98 22.43 -25.81 11.00
CA GLY A 98 23.27 -26.67 10.16
C GLY A 98 24.77 -26.56 10.52
N SER A 99 25.60 -27.24 9.76
CA SER A 99 27.07 -27.23 9.87
C SER A 99 27.70 -26.99 8.50
N GLU A 100 29.01 -26.83 8.46
CA GLU A 100 29.74 -26.69 7.16
C GLU A 100 29.45 -27.83 6.20
N ASP A 101 29.38 -29.07 6.73
CA ASP A 101 29.23 -30.29 5.94
C ASP A 101 27.77 -30.74 5.74
N LYS A 102 26.84 -30.24 6.57
CA LYS A 102 25.44 -30.68 6.56
C LYS A 102 24.47 -29.51 6.58
N ALA A 103 23.80 -29.32 5.47
CA ALA A 103 22.73 -28.37 5.29
C ALA A 103 21.38 -28.95 5.75
N PHE A 104 20.49 -28.11 6.25
CA PHE A 104 19.07 -28.45 6.39
C PHE A 104 18.38 -28.57 5.02
N GLY A 105 17.26 -29.26 4.97
CA GLY A 105 16.35 -29.28 3.83
C GLY A 105 15.79 -27.87 3.58
N SER A 106 15.21 -27.28 4.63
CA SER A 106 14.76 -25.89 4.56
C SER A 106 14.88 -25.14 5.90
N VAL A 107 15.07 -23.81 5.79
CA VAL A 107 14.91 -22.85 6.88
C VAL A 107 13.94 -21.75 6.41
N SER A 108 12.81 -21.63 7.08
CA SER A 108 11.78 -20.63 6.74
C SER A 108 11.63 -19.60 7.85
N VAL A 109 11.62 -18.32 7.51
CA VAL A 109 11.42 -17.21 8.44
C VAL A 109 10.14 -16.47 8.04
N GLY A 110 9.15 -16.56 8.90
CA GLY A 110 7.82 -15.99 8.70
C GLY A 110 7.81 -14.46 8.79
N ALA A 111 6.71 -13.88 8.37
CA ALA A 111 6.55 -12.44 8.27
C ALA A 111 6.79 -11.70 9.59
N GLY A 112 7.64 -10.67 9.54
CA GLY A 112 7.99 -9.86 10.71
C GLY A 112 8.83 -10.56 11.77
N SER A 113 9.38 -11.74 11.46
CA SER A 113 10.25 -12.50 12.35
C SER A 113 11.72 -12.25 12.02
N SER A 114 12.59 -12.45 13.01
CA SER A 114 14.03 -12.33 12.83
C SER A 114 14.79 -13.54 13.36
N VAL A 115 15.88 -13.88 12.69
CA VAL A 115 16.85 -14.86 13.19
C VAL A 115 18.26 -14.31 13.13
N THR A 116 18.95 -14.40 14.25
CA THR A 116 20.38 -14.09 14.35
C THR A 116 21.14 -15.38 14.61
N VAL A 117 21.96 -15.80 13.65
CA VAL A 117 22.81 -16.98 13.77
C VAL A 117 24.24 -16.53 14.01
N LYS A 118 24.83 -16.93 15.13
CA LYS A 118 26.17 -16.47 15.51
C LYS A 118 27.23 -16.86 14.51
N ASN A 119 27.16 -18.06 13.97
CA ASN A 119 28.16 -18.60 13.04
C ASN A 119 27.55 -18.90 11.67
N ILE A 120 27.00 -20.09 11.46
CA ILE A 120 26.57 -20.59 10.14
C ILE A 120 25.06 -20.90 10.08
N LEU A 121 24.43 -20.40 9.02
CA LEU A 121 23.15 -20.85 8.51
C LEU A 121 23.42 -21.61 7.20
N ASN A 122 23.23 -22.92 7.21
CA ASN A 122 23.46 -23.81 6.07
C ASN A 122 22.18 -24.61 5.78
N ALA A 123 21.52 -24.31 4.67
CA ALA A 123 20.30 -24.96 4.24
C ALA A 123 20.20 -25.03 2.73
N THR A 124 19.69 -26.15 2.21
CA THR A 124 19.43 -26.27 0.78
C THR A 124 18.48 -25.15 0.31
N LYS A 125 17.47 -24.86 1.13
CA LYS A 125 16.51 -23.79 0.87
C LYS A 125 16.36 -22.85 2.06
N VAL A 126 16.42 -21.54 1.79
CA VAL A 126 16.05 -20.50 2.75
C VAL A 126 14.86 -19.71 2.20
N ALA A 127 13.74 -19.71 2.93
CA ALA A 127 12.54 -18.99 2.56
C ALA A 127 12.26 -17.84 3.54
N LEU A 128 12.09 -16.62 3.01
CA LEU A 128 11.87 -15.43 3.80
C LEU A 128 10.60 -14.71 3.34
N GLU A 129 9.77 -14.32 4.27
CA GLU A 129 8.55 -13.59 4.02
C GLU A 129 8.72 -12.09 4.31
N LYS A 130 7.71 -11.29 3.99
CA LYS A 130 7.68 -9.84 4.20
C LYS A 130 8.14 -9.42 5.60
N LYS A 131 9.11 -8.48 5.68
CA LYS A 131 9.73 -7.98 6.92
C LYS A 131 10.50 -9.04 7.72
N ALA A 132 10.83 -10.16 7.11
CA ALA A 132 11.73 -11.12 7.74
C ALA A 132 13.16 -10.58 7.77
N GLU A 133 13.90 -10.90 8.85
CA GLU A 133 15.31 -10.51 9.00
C GLU A 133 16.19 -11.72 9.31
N VAL A 134 17.29 -11.86 8.59
CA VAL A 134 18.30 -12.91 8.82
C VAL A 134 19.66 -12.26 8.96
N ILE A 135 20.33 -12.52 10.08
CA ILE A 135 21.70 -12.09 10.35
C ILE A 135 22.54 -13.32 10.67
N ALA A 136 23.66 -13.54 9.96
CA ALA A 136 24.58 -14.63 10.27
C ALA A 136 26.02 -14.25 9.93
N SER A 137 27.03 -14.96 10.50
CA SER A 137 28.40 -14.81 10.02
C SER A 137 28.55 -15.44 8.64
N VAL A 138 27.96 -16.62 8.43
CA VAL A 138 27.96 -17.32 7.13
C VAL A 138 26.53 -17.74 6.78
N ILE A 139 26.13 -17.49 5.52
CA ILE A 139 24.88 -17.99 4.95
C ILE A 139 25.19 -18.79 3.69
N ASN A 140 24.83 -20.07 3.72
CA ASN A 140 24.93 -20.94 2.55
C ASN A 140 23.52 -21.43 2.18
N SER A 141 23.07 -21.07 0.99
CA SER A 141 21.79 -21.55 0.45
C SER A 141 21.78 -21.48 -1.08
N PRO A 142 21.84 -22.62 -1.76
CA PRO A 142 21.72 -22.64 -3.22
C PRO A 142 20.31 -22.26 -3.71
N GLU A 143 19.28 -22.30 -2.84
CA GLU A 143 17.92 -21.93 -3.16
C GLU A 143 17.38 -20.93 -2.12
N LEU A 144 17.81 -19.66 -2.21
CA LEU A 144 17.20 -18.57 -1.47
C LEU A 144 15.87 -18.16 -2.14
N LYS A 145 14.78 -18.11 -1.39
CA LYS A 145 13.48 -17.58 -1.81
C LYS A 145 13.03 -16.48 -0.86
N ALA A 146 13.51 -15.29 -1.08
CA ALA A 146 13.16 -14.10 -0.31
C ALA A 146 12.17 -13.24 -1.12
N ILE A 147 10.88 -13.32 -0.79
CA ILE A 147 9.79 -12.64 -1.53
C ILE A 147 8.93 -11.84 -0.58
N GLY A 148 8.95 -10.54 -0.73
CA GLY A 148 8.18 -9.57 0.06
C GLY A 148 8.95 -8.30 0.32
N ASP A 149 8.26 -7.27 0.77
CA ASP A 149 8.87 -5.98 1.08
C ASP A 149 9.61 -5.99 2.43
N ASP A 150 10.62 -5.13 2.56
CA ASP A 150 11.37 -4.87 3.79
C ASP A 150 12.11 -6.11 4.36
N ILE A 151 12.43 -7.10 3.53
CA ILE A 151 13.28 -8.24 3.94
C ILE A 151 14.71 -7.76 4.14
N LYS A 152 15.37 -8.23 5.20
CA LYS A 152 16.76 -7.90 5.48
C LYS A 152 17.60 -9.15 5.65
N ILE A 153 18.67 -9.26 4.86
CA ILE A 153 19.65 -10.34 4.94
C ILE A 153 21.01 -9.72 5.14
N LYS A 154 21.71 -10.12 6.19
CA LYS A 154 23.07 -9.61 6.49
C LYS A 154 24.01 -10.72 6.87
N ALA A 155 25.18 -10.76 6.20
CA ALA A 155 26.22 -11.74 6.51
C ALA A 155 27.64 -11.17 6.36
N GLU A 156 28.65 -11.80 6.98
CA GLU A 156 30.03 -11.56 6.64
C GLU A 156 30.38 -12.28 5.32
N ASN A 157 29.99 -13.54 5.18
CA ASN A 157 30.21 -14.33 3.98
C ASN A 157 28.90 -15.03 3.58
N SER A 158 28.63 -15.08 2.29
CA SER A 158 27.44 -15.76 1.75
C SER A 158 27.76 -16.51 0.48
N VAL A 159 27.20 -17.72 0.35
CA VAL A 159 27.17 -18.51 -0.88
C VAL A 159 25.69 -18.78 -1.20
N LEU A 160 25.17 -18.13 -2.23
CA LEU A 160 23.74 -18.09 -2.51
C LEU A 160 23.41 -18.39 -3.97
N GLY A 161 22.21 -18.91 -4.19
CA GLY A 161 21.49 -18.95 -5.46
C GLY A 161 20.02 -18.57 -5.20
N GLY A 162 19.21 -18.35 -6.23
CA GLY A 162 17.77 -18.19 -6.09
C GLY A 162 17.22 -16.80 -6.36
N LEU A 163 16.44 -16.22 -5.43
CA LEU A 163 15.64 -15.01 -5.67
C LEU A 163 15.56 -14.11 -4.44
N LEU A 164 15.83 -12.82 -4.63
CA LEU A 164 15.47 -11.74 -3.71
C LEU A 164 14.54 -10.78 -4.44
N SER A 165 13.32 -10.59 -3.95
CA SER A 165 12.31 -9.74 -4.57
C SER A 165 11.47 -9.01 -3.54
N GLY A 166 11.28 -7.72 -3.75
CA GLY A 166 10.40 -6.87 -2.94
C GLY A 166 10.99 -5.50 -2.66
N ASN A 167 10.12 -4.52 -2.52
CA ASN A 167 10.51 -3.14 -2.27
C ASN A 167 11.27 -3.02 -0.94
N ASN A 168 12.38 -2.27 -0.92
CA ASN A 168 13.28 -2.10 0.22
C ASN A 168 13.90 -3.39 0.79
N SER A 169 13.77 -4.51 0.09
CA SER A 169 14.42 -5.75 0.51
C SER A 169 15.92 -5.68 0.21
N THR A 170 16.74 -6.09 1.17
CA THR A 170 18.19 -5.91 1.11
C THR A 170 18.94 -7.19 1.43
N LEU A 171 20.01 -7.43 0.68
CA LEU A 171 21.06 -8.41 0.98
C LEU A 171 22.39 -7.66 1.12
N GLU A 172 22.96 -7.69 2.31
CA GLU A 172 24.27 -7.10 2.59
C GLU A 172 25.26 -8.21 2.98
N SER A 173 26.36 -8.31 2.27
CA SER A 173 27.41 -9.28 2.59
C SER A 173 28.79 -8.67 2.37
N LYS A 174 29.76 -9.03 3.21
CA LYS A 174 31.14 -8.62 2.99
C LYS A 174 31.76 -9.39 1.81
N THR A 175 31.54 -10.70 1.77
CA THR A 175 31.87 -11.54 0.61
C THR A 175 30.61 -12.28 0.20
N LEU A 176 30.16 -12.06 -1.03
CA LEU A 176 29.04 -12.75 -1.63
C LEU A 176 29.49 -13.55 -2.84
N GLU A 177 29.33 -14.86 -2.77
CA GLU A 177 29.48 -15.75 -3.89
C GLU A 177 28.10 -16.21 -4.37
N LEU A 178 27.82 -16.02 -5.64
CA LEU A 178 26.63 -16.57 -6.28
C LEU A 178 27.03 -17.87 -6.98
N ALA A 179 26.77 -18.97 -6.26
CA ALA A 179 27.15 -20.32 -6.74
C ALA A 179 26.23 -20.83 -7.85
N ASP A 180 25.02 -20.27 -7.94
CA ASP A 180 24.00 -20.60 -8.95
C ASP A 180 23.29 -19.30 -9.40
N ASN A 181 22.30 -19.43 -10.29
CA ASN A 181 21.54 -18.30 -10.77
C ASN A 181 20.86 -17.56 -9.61
N PHE A 182 20.95 -16.23 -9.63
CA PHE A 182 20.37 -15.37 -8.63
C PHE A 182 19.60 -14.21 -9.25
N ASN A 183 18.34 -14.06 -8.88
CA ASN A 183 17.47 -13.00 -9.39
C ASN A 183 17.26 -11.92 -8.33
N VAL A 184 17.41 -10.67 -8.72
CA VAL A 184 17.15 -9.49 -7.87
C VAL A 184 16.04 -8.66 -8.53
N LEU A 185 14.85 -8.64 -7.95
CA LEU A 185 13.64 -8.12 -8.59
C LEU A 185 12.87 -7.17 -7.66
N GLY A 186 11.97 -6.41 -8.24
CA GLY A 186 10.96 -5.65 -7.49
C GLY A 186 11.50 -4.59 -6.53
N GLY A 187 12.62 -3.94 -6.88
CA GLY A 187 13.22 -2.91 -6.04
C GLY A 187 14.12 -3.42 -4.93
N ALA A 188 14.47 -4.69 -4.96
CA ALA A 188 15.44 -5.27 -4.03
C ALA A 188 16.87 -4.77 -4.30
N LYS A 189 17.71 -4.76 -3.27
CA LYS A 189 19.06 -4.23 -3.31
C LYS A 189 20.05 -5.28 -2.80
N VAL A 190 21.15 -5.47 -3.53
CA VAL A 190 22.28 -6.28 -3.11
C VAL A 190 23.49 -5.40 -2.92
N LYS A 191 24.16 -5.49 -1.76
CA LYS A 191 25.37 -4.77 -1.45
C LYS A 191 26.45 -5.74 -0.97
N ALA A 192 27.58 -5.77 -1.65
CA ALA A 192 28.69 -6.61 -1.28
C ALA A 192 30.01 -5.83 -1.35
N LYS A 193 30.96 -6.14 -0.46
CA LYS A 193 32.33 -5.65 -0.64
C LYS A 193 33.01 -6.43 -1.78
N ASN A 194 32.91 -7.76 -1.76
CA ASN A 194 33.41 -8.62 -2.82
C ASN A 194 32.24 -9.46 -3.34
N LEU A 195 31.93 -9.34 -4.60
CA LEU A 195 30.89 -10.13 -5.28
C LEU A 195 31.55 -11.02 -6.31
N SER A 196 31.37 -12.32 -6.16
CA SER A 196 31.86 -13.35 -7.11
C SER A 196 30.66 -14.06 -7.75
N LEU A 197 30.64 -14.12 -9.06
CA LEU A 197 29.60 -14.74 -9.86
C LEU A 197 30.11 -16.07 -10.47
N LYS A 198 29.59 -17.17 -9.98
CA LYS A 198 29.74 -18.50 -10.61
C LYS A 198 28.52 -18.87 -11.45
N GLY A 199 27.35 -18.41 -11.06
CA GLY A 199 26.12 -18.49 -11.83
C GLY A 199 25.76 -17.16 -12.50
N LYS A 200 24.61 -17.12 -13.16
CA LYS A 200 24.07 -15.89 -13.75
C LYS A 200 23.34 -15.08 -12.68
N MET A 201 23.63 -13.79 -12.61
CA MET A 201 22.86 -12.84 -11.85
C MET A 201 21.95 -12.05 -12.78
N LEU A 202 20.65 -12.20 -12.61
CA LEU A 202 19.64 -11.40 -13.28
C LEU A 202 19.05 -10.41 -12.28
N PHE A 203 19.12 -9.14 -12.59
CA PHE A 203 18.37 -8.13 -11.86
C PHE A 203 17.59 -7.29 -12.87
N ALA A 204 16.30 -7.18 -12.61
CA ALA A 204 15.36 -6.47 -13.45
C ALA A 204 14.25 -5.89 -12.61
N ASP A 205 13.81 -4.71 -12.98
CA ASP A 205 12.50 -4.23 -12.62
C ASP A 205 11.73 -4.02 -13.93
N PRO A 206 10.75 -4.89 -14.25
CA PRO A 206 9.98 -4.76 -15.49
C PRO A 206 9.11 -3.49 -15.49
N ASP A 207 8.83 -2.95 -14.32
CA ASP A 207 8.01 -1.77 -14.15
C ASP A 207 8.90 -0.62 -13.68
N TRP A 208 9.25 0.34 -14.53
CA TRP A 208 10.04 1.53 -14.19
C TRP A 208 9.51 2.21 -12.91
N ASN A 209 9.96 1.73 -11.76
CA ASN A 209 9.56 2.23 -10.46
C ASN A 209 10.76 2.96 -9.83
N SER A 210 10.50 3.91 -8.95
CA SER A 210 11.51 4.49 -8.04
C SER A 210 12.31 3.43 -7.26
N ASN A 211 11.91 2.19 -7.38
CA ASN A 211 12.42 1.01 -6.71
C ASN A 211 13.18 0.07 -7.66
N ALA A 212 14.00 0.60 -8.54
CA ALA A 212 14.89 -0.21 -9.37
C ALA A 212 15.73 -1.17 -8.52
N SER A 213 15.90 -2.39 -9.00
CA SER A 213 16.80 -3.35 -8.35
C SER A 213 18.24 -2.89 -8.53
N VAL A 214 19.00 -2.86 -7.43
CA VAL A 214 20.34 -2.28 -7.39
C VAL A 214 21.33 -3.31 -6.85
N VAL A 215 22.44 -3.48 -7.56
CA VAL A 215 23.60 -4.23 -7.09
C VAL A 215 24.77 -3.28 -6.91
N VAL A 216 25.35 -3.26 -5.74
CA VAL A 216 26.52 -2.44 -5.40
C VAL A 216 27.64 -3.36 -4.92
N ALA A 217 28.79 -3.32 -5.56
CA ALA A 217 29.96 -4.07 -5.16
C ALA A 217 31.23 -3.21 -5.25
N ASN A 218 32.15 -3.34 -4.29
CA ASN A 218 33.46 -2.73 -4.41
C ASN A 218 34.35 -3.49 -5.40
N ASN A 219 34.29 -4.83 -5.33
CA ASN A 219 35.00 -5.70 -6.24
C ASN A 219 34.01 -6.68 -6.82
N LEU A 220 34.02 -6.83 -8.14
CA LEU A 220 33.17 -7.74 -8.90
C LEU A 220 34.03 -8.69 -9.71
N SER A 221 33.84 -10.00 -9.55
CA SER A 221 34.62 -11.02 -10.24
C SER A 221 33.71 -12.14 -10.77
N GLY A 222 34.16 -12.78 -11.87
CA GLY A 222 33.57 -14.02 -12.39
C GLY A 222 34.39 -15.25 -12.00
N ASP A 223 34.07 -16.40 -12.59
CA ASP A 223 34.66 -17.72 -12.29
C ASP A 223 36.20 -17.78 -12.48
N ASN A 224 36.76 -16.98 -13.37
CA ASN A 224 38.19 -16.96 -13.68
C ASN A 224 38.92 -15.76 -13.04
N GLY A 225 38.52 -15.33 -11.88
CA GLY A 225 39.13 -14.23 -11.14
C GLY A 225 38.57 -12.85 -11.48
N ASN A 226 39.14 -12.13 -12.42
CA ASN A 226 38.72 -10.75 -12.70
C ASN A 226 37.80 -10.58 -13.93
N VAL A 227 37.28 -11.68 -14.48
CA VAL A 227 36.50 -11.66 -15.73
C VAL A 227 35.04 -11.99 -15.46
N LEU A 228 34.17 -11.06 -15.74
CA LEU A 228 32.72 -11.28 -15.75
C LEU A 228 32.34 -11.90 -17.11
N ASP A 229 32.59 -13.17 -17.27
CA ASP A 229 32.35 -13.87 -18.52
C ASP A 229 30.92 -14.42 -18.57
N GLY A 230 30.01 -13.62 -19.06
CA GLY A 230 28.63 -14.02 -19.27
C GLY A 230 27.74 -14.13 -18.03
N ALA A 231 28.24 -13.76 -16.85
CA ALA A 231 27.60 -14.08 -15.60
C ALA A 231 26.63 -12.98 -15.08
N LEU A 232 26.83 -11.73 -15.46
CA LEU A 232 26.02 -10.62 -15.02
C LEU A 232 25.01 -10.22 -16.10
N VAL A 233 23.73 -10.41 -15.82
CA VAL A 233 22.64 -10.03 -16.73
C VAL A 233 21.83 -8.94 -16.08
N ALA A 234 22.00 -7.68 -16.52
CA ALA A 234 21.16 -6.57 -16.15
C ALA A 234 19.97 -6.50 -17.11
N GLY A 235 18.78 -6.67 -16.59
CA GLY A 235 17.55 -6.48 -17.33
C GLY A 235 17.21 -4.99 -17.49
N GLN A 236 16.09 -4.72 -18.10
CA GLN A 236 15.54 -3.35 -18.20
C GLN A 236 15.39 -2.75 -16.80
N ASN A 237 15.80 -1.50 -16.61
CA ASN A 237 15.67 -0.76 -15.34
C ASN A 237 16.48 -1.28 -14.16
N SER A 238 17.62 -1.85 -14.43
CA SER A 238 18.52 -2.33 -13.41
C SER A 238 19.78 -1.47 -13.34
N LEU A 239 20.35 -1.34 -12.16
CA LEU A 239 21.58 -0.61 -11.94
C LEU A 239 22.61 -1.53 -11.27
N VAL A 240 23.77 -1.67 -11.87
CA VAL A 240 24.97 -2.20 -11.23
C VAL A 240 25.89 -1.04 -10.94
N ALA A 241 26.20 -0.82 -9.68
CA ALA A 241 27.21 0.13 -9.28
C ALA A 241 28.41 -0.59 -8.71
N VAL A 242 29.58 -0.29 -9.21
CA VAL A 242 30.84 -0.85 -8.72
C VAL A 242 31.67 0.29 -8.14
N SER A 243 31.91 0.25 -6.83
CA SER A 243 32.73 1.21 -6.08
C SER A 243 32.18 2.65 -6.00
N ASP A 244 32.57 3.36 -4.99
CA ASP A 244 32.27 4.79 -4.80
C ASP A 244 33.16 5.71 -5.67
N THR A 245 34.21 5.18 -6.27
CA THR A 245 35.12 5.87 -7.17
C THR A 245 35.49 4.90 -8.28
N LEU A 246 35.15 5.23 -9.52
CA LEU A 246 35.63 4.47 -10.69
C LEU A 246 37.08 4.85 -10.92
N ASP A 247 37.97 4.04 -10.41
CA ASP A 247 39.37 4.10 -10.76
C ASP A 247 39.67 3.26 -12.01
N GLU A 248 40.88 3.27 -12.45
CA GLU A 248 41.39 2.52 -13.60
C GLU A 248 41.07 1.00 -13.50
N ASN A 249 41.12 0.42 -12.29
CA ASN A 249 40.79 -0.97 -12.05
C ASN A 249 39.29 -1.24 -12.13
N SER A 250 38.48 -0.31 -11.63
CA SER A 250 37.01 -0.39 -11.72
C SER A 250 36.53 -0.31 -13.15
N ALA A 251 37.11 0.54 -13.98
CA ALA A 251 36.79 0.61 -15.41
C ALA A 251 37.08 -0.69 -16.14
N ALA A 252 38.19 -1.35 -15.82
CA ALA A 252 38.54 -2.67 -16.40
C ALA A 252 37.53 -3.75 -16.01
N VAL A 253 36.98 -3.72 -14.84
CA VAL A 253 35.91 -4.65 -14.39
C VAL A 253 34.61 -4.39 -15.15
N LEU A 254 34.23 -3.14 -15.35
CA LEU A 254 33.02 -2.73 -16.08
C LEU A 254 33.10 -3.17 -17.56
N ALA A 255 34.27 -3.20 -18.15
CA ALA A 255 34.47 -3.56 -19.55
C ALA A 255 34.10 -5.02 -19.88
N LYS A 256 33.97 -5.89 -18.89
CA LYS A 256 33.74 -7.33 -19.06
C LYS A 256 32.37 -7.83 -18.65
N SER A 257 31.44 -6.93 -18.29
CA SER A 257 30.09 -7.36 -17.96
C SER A 257 29.28 -7.75 -19.21
N THR A 258 28.53 -8.81 -19.11
CA THR A 258 27.74 -9.31 -20.26
C THR A 258 26.37 -8.66 -20.33
N LEU A 259 25.91 -8.63 -21.56
CA LEU A 259 24.65 -8.04 -22.00
C LEU A 259 23.50 -9.03 -21.81
N SER A 260 22.32 -8.52 -21.43
CA SER A 260 21.11 -9.31 -21.52
C SER A 260 20.78 -9.60 -22.99
N GLU A 261 20.07 -10.69 -23.25
CA GLU A 261 19.59 -11.04 -24.60
C GLU A 261 18.74 -9.91 -25.23
N ASN A 262 18.18 -9.02 -24.43
CA ASN A 262 17.40 -7.86 -24.86
C ASN A 262 18.25 -6.58 -25.05
N GLY A 263 19.55 -6.66 -24.90
CA GLY A 263 20.47 -5.61 -25.38
C GLY A 263 20.69 -4.41 -24.46
N THR A 264 20.23 -4.43 -23.20
CA THR A 264 20.49 -3.32 -22.27
C THR A 264 21.18 -3.81 -21.01
N THR A 265 22.48 -3.56 -20.89
CA THR A 265 23.20 -3.71 -19.62
C THR A 265 23.42 -2.34 -19.04
N ALA A 266 22.91 -2.10 -17.85
CA ALA A 266 23.10 -0.85 -17.15
C ALA A 266 24.27 -0.97 -16.18
N LEU A 267 25.37 -0.30 -16.46
CA LEU A 267 26.48 -0.12 -15.56
C LEU A 267 26.47 1.33 -15.11
N GLY A 268 26.36 1.56 -13.82
CA GLY A 268 26.21 2.90 -13.30
C GLY A 268 26.87 3.11 -11.97
N TYR A 269 27.01 4.35 -11.65
CA TYR A 269 27.59 4.84 -10.42
C TYR A 269 26.50 5.43 -9.51
N VAL A 270 26.46 5.03 -8.25
CA VAL A 270 25.41 5.49 -7.33
C VAL A 270 25.95 6.57 -6.41
N GLY A 271 25.44 7.79 -6.56
CA GLY A 271 25.48 8.82 -5.52
C GLY A 271 26.69 9.79 -5.56
N LYS A 272 27.63 9.67 -6.52
CA LYS A 272 28.74 10.61 -6.69
C LYS A 272 29.08 10.84 -8.14
N ASP A 273 29.69 11.97 -8.44
CA ASP A 273 30.21 12.27 -9.75
C ASP A 273 31.38 11.36 -10.12
N ILE A 274 31.47 10.95 -11.37
CA ILE A 274 32.58 10.22 -11.92
C ILE A 274 33.60 11.24 -12.41
N THR A 275 34.85 11.10 -11.97
CA THR A 275 35.97 11.91 -12.47
C THR A 275 36.88 11.05 -13.33
N VAL A 276 37.11 11.47 -14.57
CA VAL A 276 38.11 10.88 -15.43
C VAL A 276 39.42 11.64 -15.18
N ALA A 277 40.35 10.97 -14.50
CA ALA A 277 41.67 11.55 -14.23
C ALA A 277 42.42 11.85 -15.53
N ALA A 278 43.35 12.80 -15.50
CA ALA A 278 44.27 13.03 -16.59
C ALA A 278 45.04 11.72 -16.87
N ASN A 279 45.11 11.28 -18.11
CA ASN A 279 45.59 9.96 -18.57
C ASN A 279 44.66 8.77 -18.22
N GLY A 280 43.42 9.02 -17.73
CA GLY A 280 42.43 8.00 -17.49
C GLY A 280 41.45 7.81 -18.62
N SER A 281 40.82 6.65 -18.69
CA SER A 281 39.69 6.42 -19.58
C SER A 281 38.69 5.46 -18.95
N ILE A 282 37.43 5.61 -19.38
CA ILE A 282 36.36 4.68 -19.03
C ILE A 282 35.87 4.02 -20.32
N THR A 283 36.01 2.70 -20.39
CA THR A 283 35.42 1.92 -21.48
C THR A 283 34.35 0.99 -20.94
N ILE A 284 33.16 1.06 -21.48
CA ILE A 284 32.04 0.16 -21.17
C ILE A 284 31.76 -0.64 -22.43
N ASP A 285 32.26 -1.88 -22.43
CA ASP A 285 32.12 -2.83 -23.54
C ASP A 285 31.89 -4.24 -23.01
N GLY A 286 30.61 -4.68 -23.03
CA GLY A 286 30.24 -6.03 -22.63
C GLY A 286 30.74 -7.17 -23.55
N SER A 287 31.30 -6.82 -24.69
CA SER A 287 31.85 -7.79 -25.63
C SER A 287 33.35 -8.06 -25.45
N LEU A 288 34.03 -7.23 -24.62
CA LEU A 288 35.48 -7.39 -24.40
C LEU A 288 35.79 -8.63 -23.56
N THR A 289 36.67 -9.48 -24.08
CA THR A 289 37.21 -10.63 -23.37
C THR A 289 38.56 -10.31 -22.69
N SER A 290 39.17 -9.16 -22.97
CA SER A 290 40.39 -8.67 -22.35
C SER A 290 40.38 -7.13 -22.32
N ALA A 291 41.09 -6.52 -21.37
CA ALA A 291 41.25 -5.06 -21.34
C ALA A 291 41.93 -4.59 -22.66
N PRO A 292 41.51 -3.42 -23.20
CA PRO A 292 42.14 -2.86 -24.39
C PRO A 292 43.65 -2.64 -24.17
N ALA A 293 44.45 -2.90 -25.19
CA ALA A 293 45.92 -2.77 -25.11
C ALA A 293 46.40 -1.29 -25.05
N THR A 294 45.55 -0.37 -25.48
CA THR A 294 45.81 1.10 -25.45
C THR A 294 44.59 1.80 -24.91
N VAL A 295 44.83 2.66 -23.94
CA VAL A 295 43.82 3.51 -23.34
C VAL A 295 44.02 4.91 -23.92
N GLU A 296 42.98 5.51 -24.52
CA GLU A 296 43.03 6.90 -24.98
C GLU A 296 42.77 7.84 -23.80
N ASP A 297 43.60 8.86 -23.65
CA ASP A 297 43.49 9.83 -22.58
C ASP A 297 42.19 10.62 -22.66
N ASN A 298 41.59 10.95 -21.51
CA ASN A 298 40.39 11.77 -21.36
C ASN A 298 39.19 11.28 -22.18
N THR A 299 39.06 9.97 -22.30
CA THR A 299 37.97 9.38 -23.09
C THR A 299 36.97 8.60 -22.24
N VAL A 300 35.71 8.67 -22.62
CA VAL A 300 34.66 7.75 -22.19
C VAL A 300 34.14 7.04 -23.41
N THR A 301 34.27 5.73 -23.45
CA THR A 301 33.79 4.88 -24.57
C THR A 301 32.67 3.97 -24.09
N VAL A 302 31.50 4.08 -24.70
CA VAL A 302 30.38 3.14 -24.50
C VAL A 302 30.23 2.34 -25.79
N ALA A 303 30.59 1.08 -25.75
CA ALA A 303 30.58 0.20 -26.92
C ALA A 303 29.14 -0.17 -27.33
N ASN A 304 29.01 -0.72 -28.54
CA ASN A 304 27.75 -1.22 -29.06
C ASN A 304 27.14 -2.26 -28.12
N LYS A 305 25.84 -2.16 -27.87
CA LYS A 305 25.06 -2.99 -26.89
C LYS A 305 25.53 -2.86 -25.43
N SER A 306 26.30 -1.86 -25.05
CA SER A 306 26.64 -1.52 -23.69
C SER A 306 25.89 -0.30 -23.20
N ALA A 307 25.78 -0.08 -21.91
CA ALA A 307 25.13 1.09 -21.34
C ALA A 307 25.94 1.71 -20.21
N LEU A 308 26.02 3.05 -20.18
CA LEU A 308 26.46 3.82 -19.03
C LEU A 308 25.22 4.45 -18.40
N VAL A 309 24.97 4.12 -17.13
CA VAL A 309 23.87 4.74 -16.37
C VAL A 309 24.48 5.66 -15.32
N LEU A 310 24.21 6.95 -15.43
CA LEU A 310 24.59 7.93 -14.44
C LEU A 310 23.48 8.01 -13.39
N ALA A 311 23.88 7.86 -12.12
CA ALA A 311 22.98 7.99 -10.99
C ALA A 311 22.39 9.41 -10.93
N ASN A 312 21.42 9.56 -10.02
CA ASN A 312 20.64 10.79 -9.92
C ASN A 312 21.53 12.03 -9.70
N ASN A 313 21.37 13.00 -10.60
CA ASN A 313 22.18 14.24 -10.66
C ASN A 313 23.70 14.01 -10.83
N SER A 314 24.12 12.79 -11.18
CA SER A 314 25.53 12.50 -11.40
C SER A 314 25.97 12.84 -12.82
N LYS A 315 27.23 13.16 -12.96
CA LYS A 315 27.90 13.50 -14.22
C LYS A 315 29.29 12.86 -14.28
N VAL A 316 29.87 12.80 -15.45
CA VAL A 316 31.26 12.50 -15.68
C VAL A 316 32.02 13.81 -15.87
N SER A 317 33.01 14.07 -15.05
CA SER A 317 33.85 15.28 -15.14
C SER A 317 35.22 14.89 -15.67
N PHE A 318 35.73 15.63 -16.64
CA PHE A 318 37.07 15.50 -17.16
C PHE A 318 38.02 16.47 -16.45
N GLU A 319 39.14 16.00 -15.90
CA GLU A 319 40.16 16.86 -15.27
C GLU A 319 40.95 17.65 -16.31
N SER A 320 40.99 17.17 -17.54
CA SER A 320 41.60 17.88 -18.68
C SER A 320 40.59 18.71 -19.43
N ALA A 321 41.03 19.78 -20.06
CA ALA A 321 40.16 20.70 -20.81
C ALA A 321 39.37 20.01 -21.94
N ASP A 322 39.95 19.00 -22.59
CA ASP A 322 39.37 18.31 -23.73
C ASP A 322 38.88 16.91 -23.34
N GLY A 323 37.55 16.75 -23.18
CA GLY A 323 36.91 15.47 -22.93
C GLY A 323 36.28 14.86 -24.19
N LYS A 324 36.56 13.60 -24.46
CA LYS A 324 35.98 12.89 -25.61
C LYS A 324 35.07 11.75 -25.15
N VAL A 325 33.84 11.75 -25.64
CA VAL A 325 32.86 10.68 -25.38
C VAL A 325 32.53 9.97 -26.72
N THR A 326 32.84 8.70 -26.83
CA THR A 326 32.45 7.87 -27.96
C THR A 326 31.31 6.96 -27.53
N ASN A 327 30.08 7.31 -27.90
CA ASN A 327 28.89 6.54 -27.57
C ASN A 327 28.41 5.73 -28.77
N ASN A 328 28.58 4.42 -28.72
CA ASN A 328 27.98 3.47 -29.65
C ASN A 328 26.94 2.57 -28.99
N GLY A 329 26.71 2.74 -27.69
CA GLY A 329 25.73 2.02 -26.86
C GLY A 329 24.59 2.93 -26.41
N THR A 330 24.28 2.89 -25.12
CA THR A 330 23.25 3.73 -24.49
C THR A 330 23.81 4.46 -23.28
N ILE A 331 23.58 5.76 -23.19
CA ILE A 331 23.90 6.55 -22.00
C ILE A 331 22.59 7.00 -21.37
N VAL A 332 22.37 6.64 -20.11
CA VAL A 332 21.18 6.99 -19.35
C VAL A 332 21.54 7.98 -18.25
N VAL A 333 20.91 9.15 -18.27
CA VAL A 333 21.07 10.17 -17.24
C VAL A 333 19.89 10.17 -16.26
N SER A 334 20.10 10.70 -15.06
CA SER A 334 19.04 10.84 -14.06
C SER A 334 19.09 12.21 -13.41
N SER A 335 17.94 12.77 -13.08
CA SER A 335 17.81 14.04 -12.37
C SER A 335 16.61 14.03 -11.42
N ASP A 336 16.74 14.73 -10.30
CA ASP A 336 15.63 14.94 -9.34
C ASP A 336 14.51 15.80 -9.92
N THR A 337 14.81 16.58 -10.97
CA THR A 337 13.85 17.44 -11.65
C THR A 337 13.92 17.23 -13.16
N LEU A 338 12.82 16.85 -13.75
CA LEU A 338 12.69 16.67 -15.19
C LEU A 338 11.55 17.54 -15.72
N ALA A 339 11.77 18.18 -16.86
CA ALA A 339 10.73 18.91 -17.56
C ALA A 339 10.96 18.80 -19.06
N ASN A 340 9.90 18.93 -19.84
CA ASN A 340 10.01 18.96 -21.28
C ASN A 340 10.91 20.13 -21.74
N ASN A 341 11.88 19.84 -22.62
CA ASN A 341 12.94 20.77 -23.09
C ASN A 341 13.96 21.20 -22.03
N SER A 342 14.02 20.54 -20.85
CA SER A 342 15.08 20.81 -19.88
C SER A 342 16.42 20.20 -20.34
N LYS A 343 17.53 20.73 -19.81
CA LYS A 343 18.87 20.22 -20.10
C LYS A 343 19.51 19.60 -18.87
N ILE A 344 20.23 18.50 -19.08
CA ILE A 344 21.04 17.81 -18.07
C ILE A 344 22.47 17.76 -18.57
N THR A 345 23.44 18.09 -17.71
CA THR A 345 24.86 17.89 -18.00
C THR A 345 25.25 16.46 -17.64
N ALA A 346 25.54 15.65 -18.63
CA ALA A 346 26.02 14.28 -18.46
C ALA A 346 27.56 14.22 -18.37
N PHE A 347 28.22 15.06 -19.15
CA PHE A 347 29.68 15.16 -19.21
C PHE A 347 30.11 16.62 -19.07
N GLU A 348 31.05 16.90 -18.16
CA GLU A 348 31.52 18.24 -17.85
C GLU A 348 33.01 18.40 -18.17
N GLY A 349 33.36 19.47 -18.85
CA GLY A 349 34.71 19.86 -19.24
C GLY A 349 34.67 21.11 -20.15
N GLU A 350 35.82 21.76 -20.44
CA GLU A 350 35.82 22.94 -21.25
C GLU A 350 35.46 22.69 -22.72
N ASN A 351 35.89 21.59 -23.32
CA ASN A 351 35.66 21.24 -24.72
C ASN A 351 35.21 19.77 -24.83
N VAL A 352 34.07 19.44 -24.22
CA VAL A 352 33.51 18.08 -24.32
C VAL A 352 32.94 17.86 -25.71
N THR A 353 33.36 16.77 -26.35
CA THR A 353 32.78 16.31 -27.60
C THR A 353 32.14 14.95 -27.44
N VAL A 354 30.94 14.81 -27.96
CA VAL A 354 30.21 13.51 -27.95
C VAL A 354 30.01 13.04 -29.38
N GLU A 355 30.58 11.90 -29.73
CA GLU A 355 30.48 11.27 -31.03
C GLU A 355 29.96 9.83 -30.94
N GLY A 356 29.67 9.21 -32.10
CA GLY A 356 29.16 7.83 -32.19
C GLY A 356 27.67 7.78 -32.54
N ASN A 357 27.19 6.56 -32.72
CA ASN A 357 25.81 6.29 -33.17
C ASN A 357 24.92 5.75 -32.05
N GLY A 358 25.37 5.81 -30.81
CA GLY A 358 24.63 5.34 -29.64
C GLY A 358 23.51 6.28 -29.25
N SER A 359 22.61 5.78 -28.41
CA SER A 359 21.47 6.54 -27.91
C SER A 359 21.78 7.20 -26.57
N PHE A 360 21.07 8.29 -26.30
CA PHE A 360 20.93 8.84 -24.96
C PHE A 360 19.49 8.63 -24.49
N ASP A 361 19.35 8.38 -23.20
CA ASP A 361 18.04 8.33 -22.55
C ASP A 361 18.11 8.94 -21.15
N VAL A 362 16.98 9.16 -20.56
CA VAL A 362 16.83 9.60 -19.17
C VAL A 362 16.09 8.53 -18.36
N SER A 363 16.53 8.31 -17.12
CA SER A 363 15.87 7.38 -16.19
C SER A 363 14.49 7.92 -15.82
N SER A 364 13.53 7.68 -16.69
CA SER A 364 12.20 8.23 -16.61
C SER A 364 11.20 7.41 -17.41
N ALA A 365 10.01 7.25 -16.85
CA ALA A 365 8.86 6.67 -17.55
C ALA A 365 8.04 7.68 -18.35
N LEU A 366 8.44 8.98 -18.34
CA LEU A 366 7.70 10.06 -19.02
C LEU A 366 8.54 10.79 -20.07
N PHE A 367 9.85 10.66 -19.99
CA PHE A 367 10.78 11.42 -20.81
C PHE A 367 11.80 10.53 -21.54
N SER A 368 12.27 11.00 -22.64
CA SER A 368 13.45 10.55 -23.38
C SER A 368 14.50 11.66 -23.40
N ALA A 369 15.74 11.35 -23.81
CA ALA A 369 16.79 12.34 -23.91
C ALA A 369 17.54 12.25 -25.24
N ASN A 370 18.00 13.39 -25.75
CA ASN A 370 18.83 13.49 -26.92
C ASN A 370 20.11 14.26 -26.60
N SER A 371 21.25 13.78 -27.16
CA SER A 371 22.53 14.46 -27.02
C SER A 371 22.55 15.78 -27.80
N ASN A 372 23.18 16.77 -27.20
CA ASN A 372 23.49 18.04 -27.88
C ASN A 372 24.90 18.06 -28.49
N GLY A 373 25.69 17.02 -28.31
CA GLY A 373 27.05 16.90 -28.83
C GLY A 373 28.12 17.57 -27.93
N ASP A 374 27.71 18.31 -26.93
CA ASP A 374 28.55 19.15 -26.05
C ASP A 374 28.62 18.59 -24.59
N GLY A 375 28.32 17.34 -24.38
CA GLY A 375 28.24 16.74 -23.06
C GLY A 375 26.91 16.97 -22.33
N THR A 376 26.01 17.78 -22.89
CA THR A 376 24.65 17.94 -22.36
C THR A 376 23.62 17.13 -23.14
N VAL A 377 22.50 16.85 -22.50
CA VAL A 377 21.34 16.22 -23.14
C VAL A 377 20.11 17.09 -22.96
N THR A 378 19.25 17.10 -23.98
CA THR A 378 17.93 17.72 -23.88
C THR A 378 16.89 16.65 -23.55
N VAL A 379 16.14 16.87 -22.48
CA VAL A 379 15.04 16.00 -22.02
C VAL A 379 13.78 16.37 -22.80
N ASN A 380 13.12 15.38 -23.36
CA ASN A 380 11.89 15.57 -24.14
C ASN A 380 10.78 14.70 -23.59
N TYR A 381 9.56 15.22 -23.50
CA TYR A 381 8.39 14.41 -23.22
C TYR A 381 8.26 13.27 -24.25
N ASP A 382 8.05 12.05 -23.76
CA ASP A 382 7.90 10.84 -24.58
C ASP A 382 6.51 10.24 -24.38
N GLU A 383 5.67 10.40 -25.40
CA GLU A 383 4.29 9.92 -25.34
C GLU A 383 4.17 8.39 -25.23
N ASN A 384 5.09 7.63 -25.84
CA ASN A 384 5.06 6.17 -25.78
C ASN A 384 5.40 5.67 -24.37
N LYS A 385 6.42 6.27 -23.75
CA LYS A 385 6.76 6.00 -22.34
C LYS A 385 5.59 6.38 -21.43
N ALA A 386 5.02 7.57 -21.60
CA ALA A 386 3.90 8.03 -20.80
C ALA A 386 2.65 7.14 -20.96
N ASN A 387 2.37 6.65 -22.16
CA ASN A 387 1.28 5.72 -22.41
C ASN A 387 1.51 4.38 -21.64
N SER A 388 2.74 3.92 -21.59
CA SER A 388 3.11 2.71 -20.85
C SER A 388 3.02 2.92 -19.34
N ALA A 389 3.55 4.04 -18.82
CA ALA A 389 3.52 4.38 -17.39
C ALA A 389 2.10 4.57 -16.84
N LEU A 390 1.21 5.09 -17.67
CA LEU A 390 -0.18 5.39 -17.32
C LEU A 390 -1.16 4.30 -17.80
N TYR A 391 -0.65 3.16 -18.25
CA TYR A 391 -1.50 2.07 -18.74
C TYR A 391 -2.51 1.61 -17.69
N GLY A 392 -3.78 1.57 -18.09
CA GLY A 392 -4.91 1.19 -17.23
C GLY A 392 -5.35 2.26 -16.24
N THR A 393 -4.68 3.42 -16.17
CA THR A 393 -5.19 4.59 -15.45
C THR A 393 -6.44 5.12 -16.13
N GLU A 394 -7.33 5.73 -15.38
CA GLU A 394 -8.53 6.37 -15.89
C GLU A 394 -8.18 7.39 -16.97
N ALA A 395 -8.93 7.38 -18.09
CA ALA A 395 -8.55 8.10 -19.33
C ALA A 395 -8.37 9.62 -19.13
N ASN A 396 -9.25 10.26 -18.38
CA ASN A 396 -9.19 11.70 -18.12
C ASN A 396 -7.98 12.04 -17.24
N VAL A 397 -7.68 11.22 -16.25
CA VAL A 397 -6.51 11.39 -15.36
C VAL A 397 -5.21 11.22 -16.17
N ALA A 398 -5.11 10.14 -16.94
CA ALA A 398 -3.96 9.89 -17.79
C ALA A 398 -3.74 11.02 -18.81
N GLN A 399 -4.80 11.50 -19.46
CA GLN A 399 -4.72 12.59 -20.42
C GLN A 399 -4.32 13.91 -19.76
N SER A 400 -4.85 14.23 -18.59
CA SER A 400 -4.47 15.43 -17.84
C SER A 400 -2.99 15.43 -17.48
N ILE A 401 -2.45 14.30 -16.99
CA ILE A 401 -1.03 14.16 -16.67
C ILE A 401 -0.18 14.34 -17.95
N LYS A 402 -0.50 13.63 -19.03
CA LYS A 402 0.23 13.74 -20.30
C LYS A 402 0.26 15.17 -20.81
N THR A 403 -0.87 15.84 -20.80
CA THR A 403 -0.99 17.23 -21.27
C THR A 403 -0.16 18.19 -20.40
N ALA A 404 -0.23 18.05 -19.08
CA ALA A 404 0.52 18.89 -18.15
C ALA A 404 2.04 18.71 -18.32
N VAL A 405 2.51 17.47 -18.36
CA VAL A 405 3.95 17.17 -18.53
C VAL A 405 4.46 17.61 -19.92
N ALA A 406 3.70 17.35 -20.97
CA ALA A 406 4.05 17.81 -22.32
C ALA A 406 4.10 19.35 -22.43
N SER A 407 3.28 20.07 -21.67
CA SER A 407 3.28 21.55 -21.62
C SER A 407 4.39 22.13 -20.74
N GLY A 408 5.21 21.31 -20.08
CA GLY A 408 6.38 21.74 -19.31
C GLY A 408 6.21 21.75 -17.79
N VAL A 409 5.14 21.15 -17.25
CA VAL A 409 5.06 20.90 -15.81
C VAL A 409 6.26 20.05 -15.39
N ALA A 410 7.00 20.54 -14.40
CA ALA A 410 8.17 19.84 -13.89
C ALA A 410 7.78 18.62 -13.05
N VAL A 411 8.48 17.52 -13.29
CA VAL A 411 8.35 16.27 -12.55
C VAL A 411 9.52 16.19 -11.58
N ASN A 412 9.22 16.42 -10.31
CA ASN A 412 10.23 16.48 -9.25
C ASN A 412 10.17 15.21 -8.38
N LYS A 413 11.31 14.77 -7.93
CA LYS A 413 11.38 13.79 -6.84
C LYS A 413 10.72 14.36 -5.58
N GLY A 414 10.02 13.54 -4.82
CA GLY A 414 9.22 13.98 -3.67
C GLY A 414 7.83 14.49 -4.04
N THR A 415 7.42 14.38 -5.30
CA THR A 415 6.06 14.68 -5.77
C THR A 415 5.35 13.41 -6.26
N ILE A 416 4.04 13.48 -6.39
CA ILE A 416 3.23 12.36 -6.88
C ILE A 416 3.65 11.99 -8.31
N LEU A 417 3.86 12.99 -9.17
CA LEU A 417 4.35 12.75 -10.53
C LEU A 417 5.73 12.10 -10.54
N GLY A 418 6.64 12.57 -9.68
CA GLY A 418 8.02 12.05 -9.62
C GLY A 418 8.09 10.63 -9.05
N ASP A 419 7.53 10.43 -7.88
CA ASP A 419 7.74 9.20 -7.11
C ASP A 419 6.79 8.07 -7.51
N LEU A 420 5.70 8.39 -8.23
CA LEU A 420 4.74 7.41 -8.69
C LEU A 420 4.76 7.23 -10.21
N VAL A 421 4.48 8.29 -10.98
CA VAL A 421 4.28 8.17 -12.43
C VAL A 421 5.62 8.05 -13.16
N ASN A 422 6.57 8.90 -12.82
CA ASN A 422 7.90 8.88 -13.43
C ASN A 422 8.72 7.65 -13.04
N ALA A 423 8.40 7.05 -11.90
CA ALA A 423 9.01 5.80 -11.44
C ALA A 423 8.57 4.57 -12.27
N GLY A 424 7.44 4.64 -12.97
CA GLY A 424 7.10 3.75 -14.06
C GLY A 424 6.48 2.40 -13.71
N ASN A 425 6.04 2.18 -12.48
CA ASN A 425 5.26 0.98 -12.13
C ASN A 425 3.78 1.17 -12.46
N SER A 426 3.37 0.78 -13.66
CA SER A 426 2.01 1.00 -14.18
C SER A 426 0.90 0.41 -13.29
N ALA A 427 1.13 -0.73 -12.64
CA ALA A 427 0.17 -1.34 -11.72
C ALA A 427 -0.04 -0.49 -10.47
N ASN A 428 1.05 -0.09 -9.78
CA ASN A 428 0.98 0.80 -8.63
C ASN A 428 0.48 2.19 -9.00
N THR A 429 0.92 2.73 -10.15
CA THR A 429 0.48 4.03 -10.66
C THR A 429 -1.02 4.05 -10.87
N LYS A 430 -1.56 3.08 -11.59
CA LYS A 430 -3.00 2.92 -11.82
C LYS A 430 -3.80 2.89 -10.52
N ASP A 431 -3.42 2.01 -9.61
CA ASP A 431 -4.16 1.81 -8.36
C ASP A 431 -4.05 3.03 -7.44
N THR A 432 -2.85 3.63 -7.34
CA THR A 432 -2.62 4.80 -6.50
C THR A 432 -3.30 6.05 -7.05
N LEU A 433 -3.18 6.35 -8.34
CA LEU A 433 -3.90 7.47 -8.96
C LEU A 433 -5.40 7.30 -8.85
N SER A 434 -5.90 6.09 -9.05
CA SER A 434 -7.31 5.77 -8.81
C SER A 434 -7.74 6.04 -7.38
N GLN A 435 -6.91 5.78 -6.39
CA GLN A 435 -7.20 6.06 -4.99
C GLN A 435 -7.04 7.54 -4.64
N LEU A 436 -6.08 8.23 -5.22
CA LEU A 436 -5.85 9.66 -5.01
C LEU A 436 -6.95 10.53 -5.63
N THR A 437 -7.31 10.28 -6.87
CA THR A 437 -8.36 11.03 -7.58
C THR A 437 -9.76 10.67 -7.08
N ARG A 438 -9.89 9.55 -6.43
CA ARG A 438 -11.08 9.11 -5.73
C ARG A 438 -10.99 9.46 -4.25
N LEU A 439 -10.03 9.94 -3.74
CA LEU A 439 -10.12 10.08 -2.31
C LEU A 439 -11.58 10.21 -1.97
N GLY A 440 -12.13 9.18 -2.40
CA GLY A 440 -13.49 8.71 -2.48
C GLY A 440 -14.22 8.77 -1.18
N THR A 441 -13.59 9.36 -0.38
CA THR A 441 -13.91 10.03 0.82
C THR A 441 -15.02 11.02 0.59
N LEU A 442 -15.11 11.68 -0.57
CA LEU A 442 -16.27 12.49 -0.89
C LEU A 442 -17.55 11.65 -0.92
N ALA A 443 -17.53 10.52 -1.57
CA ALA A 443 -18.71 9.64 -1.57
C ALA A 443 -18.96 9.00 -0.21
N GLY A 444 -17.91 8.72 0.56
CA GLY A 444 -17.99 8.29 1.95
C GLY A 444 -18.64 9.37 2.82
N SER A 445 -18.19 10.62 2.67
CA SER A 445 -18.74 11.77 3.37
C SER A 445 -20.21 12.00 3.04
N VAL A 446 -20.57 11.96 1.75
CA VAL A 446 -21.96 12.08 1.31
C VAL A 446 -22.84 10.91 1.81
N ALA A 447 -22.30 9.67 1.78
CA ALA A 447 -23.01 8.51 2.32
C ALA A 447 -23.21 8.59 3.85
N ASN A 448 -22.23 9.12 4.59
CA ASN A 448 -22.34 9.38 6.02
C ASN A 448 -23.41 10.45 6.31
N ALA A 449 -23.42 11.52 5.52
CA ALA A 449 -24.41 12.58 5.62
C ALA A 449 -25.81 12.09 5.27
N LYS A 450 -25.94 11.24 4.26
CA LYS A 450 -27.21 10.59 3.93
C LYS A 450 -27.70 9.72 5.09
N LEU A 451 -26.85 8.90 5.67
CA LEU A 451 -27.21 8.04 6.80
C LEU A 451 -27.66 8.88 8.02
N ALA A 452 -26.96 9.96 8.32
CA ALA A 452 -27.30 10.86 9.43
C ALA A 452 -28.68 11.49 9.23
N THR A 453 -28.98 11.99 8.03
CA THR A 453 -30.27 12.61 7.70
C THR A 453 -31.42 11.60 7.66
N ASP A 454 -31.19 10.41 7.05
CA ASP A 454 -32.21 9.36 6.99
C ASP A 454 -32.53 8.82 8.40
N THR A 455 -31.51 8.64 9.24
CA THR A 455 -31.67 8.19 10.63
C THR A 455 -32.47 9.21 11.46
N THR A 456 -32.18 10.51 11.29
CA THR A 456 -32.92 11.59 11.95
C THR A 456 -34.39 11.64 11.50
N ALA A 457 -34.62 11.52 10.19
CA ALA A 457 -35.97 11.46 9.63
C ALA A 457 -36.78 10.26 10.16
N ASN A 458 -36.14 9.08 10.23
CA ASN A 458 -36.78 7.89 10.79
C ASN A 458 -37.14 8.06 12.27
N ALA A 459 -36.29 8.75 13.07
CA ALA A 459 -36.59 9.06 14.47
C ALA A 459 -37.78 10.01 14.60
N ILE A 460 -37.86 11.05 13.75
CA ILE A 460 -38.98 11.97 13.69
C ILE A 460 -40.25 11.24 13.22
N ASP A 461 -40.16 10.40 12.21
CA ASP A 461 -41.28 9.61 11.72
C ASP A 461 -41.83 8.62 12.77
N SER A 462 -40.90 7.96 13.50
CA SER A 462 -41.24 7.12 14.65
C SER A 462 -41.97 7.95 15.72
N ARG A 463 -41.43 9.10 16.07
CA ARG A 463 -42.10 10.04 17.03
C ARG A 463 -43.49 10.43 16.56
N LEU A 464 -43.64 10.79 15.29
CA LEU A 464 -44.93 11.16 14.73
C LEU A 464 -45.90 9.97 14.58
N GLY A 465 -45.35 8.75 14.43
CA GLY A 465 -46.10 7.49 14.38
C GLY A 465 -46.68 7.12 15.73
N SER A 466 -45.86 7.15 16.76
CA SER A 466 -46.24 6.91 18.16
C SER A 466 -47.06 8.05 18.77
N SER A 467 -46.87 9.26 18.27
CA SER A 467 -47.67 10.44 18.68
C SER A 467 -48.99 10.61 17.94
N GLY A 468 -49.56 9.50 17.41
CA GLY A 468 -50.99 9.55 17.17
C GLY A 468 -51.64 10.19 18.37
N VAL A 469 -52.40 11.29 18.19
CA VAL A 469 -52.91 12.29 19.14
C VAL A 469 -53.38 11.79 20.54
N LYS A 470 -53.17 10.53 20.85
CA LYS A 470 -53.63 9.82 22.03
C LYS A 470 -52.57 9.09 22.87
N THR A 471 -51.30 9.08 22.52
CA THR A 471 -50.37 8.23 23.28
C THR A 471 -49.14 8.93 23.79
N ASN A 472 -48.99 8.88 25.07
CA ASN A 472 -47.85 9.16 25.91
C ASN A 472 -46.88 8.02 25.80
N THR A 473 -45.78 8.13 25.05
CA THR A 473 -44.67 7.18 25.34
C THR A 473 -43.37 7.52 24.64
N GLN A 474 -42.63 8.29 25.30
CA GLN A 474 -41.19 8.45 25.25
C GLN A 474 -40.80 9.03 26.60
N ALA A 475 -39.49 9.10 27.00
CA ALA A 475 -39.15 9.84 28.21
C ALA A 475 -39.61 11.28 28.05
N THR A 476 -40.88 11.52 28.39
CA THR A 476 -41.62 12.76 28.10
C THR A 476 -41.99 13.45 29.39
N ALA A 477 -41.58 14.70 29.50
CA ALA A 477 -42.20 15.60 30.44
C ALA A 477 -43.35 16.33 29.69
N GLN A 478 -44.60 16.07 30.03
CA GLN A 478 -45.76 16.70 29.41
C GLN A 478 -46.35 17.78 30.34
N SER A 479 -46.50 18.98 29.80
CA SER A 479 -47.30 20.05 30.41
C SER A 479 -48.24 20.61 29.36
N ASN A 480 -49.53 20.40 29.56
CA ASN A 480 -50.68 21.02 28.89
C ASN A 480 -50.74 21.16 27.36
N LYS A 481 -49.90 20.66 26.56
CA LYS A 481 -49.78 20.64 25.07
C LYS A 481 -48.34 20.56 24.59
N LEU A 482 -47.35 20.68 25.47
CA LEU A 482 -45.93 20.60 25.16
C LEU A 482 -45.40 19.23 25.58
N THR A 483 -44.75 18.53 24.65
CA THR A 483 -44.04 17.26 24.90
C THR A 483 -42.58 17.40 24.56
N VAL A 484 -41.70 17.04 25.48
CA VAL A 484 -40.25 16.91 25.24
C VAL A 484 -39.91 15.44 25.13
N TRP A 485 -39.08 15.08 24.14
CA TRP A 485 -38.74 13.69 23.91
C TRP A 485 -37.26 13.55 23.56
N VAL A 486 -36.70 12.38 23.83
CA VAL A 486 -35.31 11.98 23.47
C VAL A 486 -35.34 10.55 22.98
N GLN A 487 -34.64 10.29 21.89
CA GLN A 487 -34.52 8.96 21.27
C GLN A 487 -33.08 8.67 20.92
N PRO A 488 -32.48 7.60 21.46
CA PRO A 488 -31.20 7.08 20.97
C PRO A 488 -31.38 6.47 19.57
N VAL A 489 -30.38 6.64 18.71
CA VAL A 489 -30.43 6.12 17.34
C VAL A 489 -29.16 5.34 17.02
N PHE A 490 -29.34 4.19 16.36
CA PHE A 490 -28.29 3.35 15.84
C PHE A 490 -28.66 2.99 14.40
N SER A 491 -27.75 3.19 13.47
CA SER A 491 -28.03 2.90 12.08
C SER A 491 -26.83 2.33 11.37
N ARG A 492 -27.10 1.54 10.35
CA ARG A 492 -26.08 0.97 9.48
C ARG A 492 -26.53 0.99 8.04
N GLN A 493 -25.67 1.47 7.16
CA GLN A 493 -25.88 1.48 5.72
C GLN A 493 -24.76 0.71 5.02
N SER A 494 -25.09 0.11 3.89
CA SER A 494 -24.11 -0.53 3.01
C SER A 494 -24.56 -0.38 1.57
N SER A 495 -23.68 0.16 0.73
CA SER A 495 -23.80 0.17 -0.72
C SER A 495 -22.62 -0.58 -1.33
N SER A 496 -22.83 -1.31 -2.41
CA SER A 496 -21.76 -1.97 -3.17
C SER A 496 -21.54 -1.36 -4.55
N SER A 497 -22.45 -0.52 -5.01
CA SER A 497 -22.49 0.00 -6.39
C SER A 497 -21.99 1.45 -6.53
N LEU A 498 -21.42 2.04 -5.47
CA LEU A 498 -20.78 3.35 -5.56
C LEU A 498 -19.44 3.21 -6.26
N ASP A 499 -19.20 4.01 -7.26
CA ASP A 499 -17.98 4.01 -8.08
C ASP A 499 -17.41 5.41 -8.29
N ALA A 500 -16.15 5.47 -8.71
CA ALA A 500 -15.51 6.67 -9.23
C ALA A 500 -14.66 6.26 -10.43
N GLY A 501 -14.96 6.81 -11.58
CA GLY A 501 -14.39 6.37 -12.84
C GLY A 501 -14.65 4.88 -13.05
N ASN A 502 -13.60 4.11 -13.27
CA ASN A 502 -13.69 2.67 -13.57
C ASN A 502 -13.64 1.75 -12.33
N THR A 503 -13.79 2.28 -11.11
CA THR A 503 -13.63 1.45 -9.90
C THR A 503 -14.82 1.55 -8.98
N GLU A 504 -15.41 0.41 -8.71
CA GLU A 504 -16.36 0.20 -7.62
C GLU A 504 -15.62 0.17 -6.28
N TYR A 505 -15.93 1.10 -5.40
CA TYR A 505 -15.39 1.10 -4.03
C TYR A 505 -16.41 0.60 -3.00
N GLY A 506 -17.70 0.81 -3.21
CA GLY A 506 -18.75 0.48 -2.26
C GLY A 506 -18.48 1.08 -0.87
N ILE A 507 -19.49 1.22 -0.05
CA ILE A 507 -19.29 1.77 1.28
C ILE A 507 -20.13 1.06 2.34
N LYS A 508 -19.60 1.01 3.56
CA LYS A 508 -20.30 0.55 4.75
C LYS A 508 -20.14 1.61 5.81
N THR A 509 -21.28 2.10 6.33
CA THR A 509 -21.33 3.12 7.36
C THR A 509 -22.08 2.60 8.56
N ASN A 510 -21.59 2.90 9.77
CA ASN A 510 -22.29 2.69 11.04
C ASN A 510 -22.40 4.03 11.74
N LEU A 511 -23.54 4.28 12.38
CA LEU A 511 -23.87 5.51 13.06
C LEU A 511 -24.48 5.22 14.43
N ARG A 512 -24.16 6.04 15.39
CA ARG A 512 -24.78 6.10 16.71
C ARG A 512 -24.99 7.55 17.12
N GLY A 513 -26.08 7.82 17.80
CA GLY A 513 -26.37 9.19 18.23
C GLY A 513 -27.66 9.29 19.01
N GLY A 514 -28.19 10.50 19.07
CA GLY A 514 -29.46 10.80 19.71
C GLY A 514 -30.17 11.93 19.00
N VAL A 515 -31.49 11.86 19.06
CA VAL A 515 -32.40 12.93 18.63
C VAL A 515 -33.17 13.37 19.84
N ALA A 516 -33.21 14.67 20.09
CA ALA A 516 -34.00 15.29 21.13
C ALA A 516 -34.94 16.35 20.53
N GLY A 517 -36.20 16.32 20.88
CA GLY A 517 -37.17 17.24 20.30
C GLY A 517 -38.24 17.70 21.29
N LEU A 518 -38.99 18.66 20.81
CA LEU A 518 -40.16 19.15 21.49
C LEU A 518 -41.32 19.29 20.49
N ASP A 519 -42.52 18.90 20.92
CA ASP A 519 -43.74 19.00 20.14
C ASP A 519 -44.80 19.84 20.87
N VAL A 520 -45.55 20.57 20.08
CA VAL A 520 -46.75 21.30 20.55
C VAL A 520 -47.96 20.77 19.80
N THR A 521 -48.96 20.31 20.52
CA THR A 521 -50.26 19.96 19.96
C THR A 521 -51.08 21.25 19.78
N LEU A 522 -51.18 21.72 18.55
CA LEU A 522 -51.84 22.96 18.18
C LEU A 522 -53.36 22.77 18.10
N SER A 523 -53.81 21.57 17.66
CA SER A 523 -55.23 21.17 17.66
C SER A 523 -55.32 19.68 17.84
N ASP A 524 -56.53 19.13 17.98
CA ASP A 524 -56.76 17.67 18.11
C ASP A 524 -56.17 16.84 16.98
N ASN A 525 -55.91 17.48 15.85
CA ASN A 525 -55.42 16.82 14.63
C ASN A 525 -54.04 17.28 14.18
N PHE A 526 -53.42 18.30 14.82
CA PHE A 526 -52.20 18.88 14.30
C PHE A 526 -51.14 19.05 15.39
N VAL A 527 -49.97 18.44 15.13
CA VAL A 527 -48.76 18.50 15.94
C VAL A 527 -47.64 19.19 15.14
N GLN A 528 -46.96 20.12 15.80
CA GLN A 528 -45.80 20.84 15.29
C GLN A 528 -44.62 20.66 16.24
N GLY A 529 -43.44 20.40 15.75
CA GLY A 529 -42.26 20.19 16.59
C GLY A 529 -40.96 20.68 15.99
N ALA A 530 -39.94 20.68 16.83
CA ALA A 530 -38.57 20.91 16.44
C ALA A 530 -37.68 19.88 17.14
N ALA A 531 -36.62 19.46 16.48
CA ALA A 531 -35.64 18.49 17.01
C ALA A 531 -34.21 18.89 16.68
N ILE A 532 -33.31 18.52 17.57
CA ILE A 532 -31.88 18.53 17.35
C ILE A 532 -31.39 17.08 17.28
N THR A 533 -30.42 16.85 16.44
CA THR A 533 -29.73 15.55 16.32
C THR A 533 -28.24 15.72 16.53
N VAL A 534 -27.62 14.81 17.22
CA VAL A 534 -26.15 14.73 17.38
C VAL A 534 -25.70 13.29 17.41
N GLY A 535 -24.53 13.04 16.91
CA GLY A 535 -23.95 11.71 16.96
C GLY A 535 -22.64 11.59 16.23
N SER A 536 -22.15 10.36 16.17
CA SER A 536 -20.91 10.00 15.50
C SER A 536 -21.04 8.66 14.78
N GLY A 537 -20.08 8.37 13.95
CA GLY A 537 -20.05 7.11 13.24
C GLY A 537 -18.72 6.83 12.56
N ASN A 538 -18.67 5.72 11.87
CA ASN A 538 -17.53 5.35 11.06
C ASN A 538 -17.97 4.77 9.71
N SER A 539 -17.11 4.92 8.73
CA SER A 539 -17.31 4.36 7.40
C SER A 539 -16.06 3.66 6.89
N SER A 540 -16.25 2.72 6.01
CA SER A 540 -15.15 2.04 5.31
C SER A 540 -15.60 1.57 3.94
N SER A 541 -14.69 1.60 2.96
CA SER A 541 -14.98 1.00 1.66
C SER A 541 -15.03 -0.52 1.75
N LYS A 542 -15.89 -1.13 0.92
CA LYS A 542 -16.08 -2.60 0.89
C LYS A 542 -15.11 -3.30 -0.02
N ASN A 543 -14.87 -2.72 -1.20
CA ASN A 543 -14.12 -3.35 -2.29
C ASN A 543 -12.64 -2.95 -2.25
N ILE A 544 -12.34 -1.77 -1.72
CA ILE A 544 -10.97 -1.27 -1.54
C ILE A 544 -10.77 -1.02 -0.04
N LYS A 545 -10.17 -1.96 0.65
CA LYS A 545 -10.00 -1.92 2.12
C LYS A 545 -9.10 -0.78 2.64
N SER A 546 -8.60 0.06 1.75
CA SER A 546 -7.66 1.13 2.08
C SER A 546 -8.32 2.45 2.49
N VAL A 547 -9.64 2.60 2.35
CA VAL A 547 -10.35 3.85 2.67
C VAL A 547 -11.25 3.64 3.88
N SER A 548 -11.11 4.51 4.88
CA SER A 548 -11.95 4.53 6.08
C SER A 548 -12.07 5.96 6.60
N GLY A 549 -13.08 6.22 7.42
CA GLY A 549 -13.24 7.51 8.08
C GLY A 549 -14.16 7.42 9.30
N ASP A 550 -13.91 8.30 10.22
CA ASP A 550 -14.80 8.60 11.35
C ASP A 550 -15.53 9.90 11.06
N PHE A 551 -16.72 10.07 11.60
CA PHE A 551 -17.47 11.31 11.43
C PHE A 551 -18.29 11.65 12.65
N ASP A 552 -18.48 12.96 12.83
CA ASP A 552 -19.41 13.54 13.77
C ASP A 552 -20.48 14.31 13.02
N TYR A 553 -21.69 14.34 13.56
CA TYR A 553 -22.80 15.10 12.96
C TYR A 553 -23.65 15.80 13.98
N TYR A 554 -24.22 16.91 13.55
CA TYR A 554 -25.29 17.58 14.25
C TYR A 554 -26.32 18.18 13.27
N GLY A 555 -27.54 18.28 13.68
CA GLY A 555 -28.58 18.81 12.82
C GLY A 555 -29.73 19.44 13.62
N PHE A 556 -30.54 20.21 12.91
CA PHE A 556 -31.75 20.82 13.37
C PHE A 556 -32.89 20.49 12.40
N ASN A 557 -34.06 20.14 12.95
CA ASN A 557 -35.21 19.76 12.16
C ASN A 557 -36.48 20.46 12.70
N LEU A 558 -37.28 20.94 11.76
CA LEU A 558 -38.67 21.32 12.01
C LEU A 558 -39.57 20.23 11.40
N TYR A 559 -40.59 19.85 12.12
CA TYR A 559 -41.47 18.79 11.64
C TYR A 559 -42.90 19.00 12.12
N GLY A 560 -43.86 18.36 11.47
CA GLY A 560 -45.23 18.34 11.90
C GLY A 560 -46.03 17.24 11.25
N ALA A 561 -47.22 17.00 11.83
CA ALA A 561 -48.15 16.05 11.28
C ALA A 561 -49.57 16.49 11.47
N TYR A 562 -50.39 16.23 10.44
CA TYR A 562 -51.83 16.22 10.52
C TYR A 562 -52.29 14.76 10.61
N VAL A 563 -53.06 14.46 11.66
CA VAL A 563 -53.61 13.13 11.92
C VAL A 563 -55.12 13.22 12.02
N ASN A 564 -55.80 12.44 11.18
CA ASN A 564 -57.27 12.33 11.21
C ASN A 564 -57.63 10.83 11.14
N ASP A 565 -58.09 10.30 12.25
CA ASP A 565 -58.36 8.86 12.45
C ASP A 565 -57.13 8.00 12.06
N ALA A 566 -57.26 7.21 10.99
CA ALA A 566 -56.22 6.35 10.48
C ALA A 566 -55.26 7.05 9.52
N LEU A 567 -55.61 8.23 8.99
CA LEU A 567 -54.81 8.97 8.02
C LEU A 567 -53.83 9.91 8.71
N LYS A 568 -52.56 9.81 8.36
CA LYS A 568 -51.49 10.70 8.79
C LYS A 568 -50.82 11.35 7.56
N LEU A 569 -50.65 12.66 7.61
CA LEU A 569 -49.83 13.43 6.69
C LEU A 569 -48.76 14.15 7.47
N SER A 570 -47.49 13.81 7.26
CA SER A 570 -46.35 14.43 7.95
C SER A 570 -45.47 15.20 6.99
N TYR A 571 -44.72 16.17 7.53
CA TYR A 571 -43.67 16.88 6.84
C TYR A 571 -42.50 17.11 7.79
N ASP A 572 -41.30 17.21 7.19
CA ASP A 572 -40.08 17.59 7.88
C ASP A 572 -39.21 18.50 7.01
N LEU A 573 -38.51 19.42 7.67
CA LEU A 573 -37.53 20.32 7.10
C LEU A 573 -36.28 20.24 7.96
N GLY A 574 -35.14 19.84 7.39
CA GLY A 574 -33.92 19.58 8.14
C GLY A 574 -32.68 20.25 7.56
N TYR A 575 -31.78 20.58 8.48
CA TYR A 575 -30.42 20.94 8.16
C TYR A 575 -29.48 20.10 9.02
N THR A 576 -28.50 19.43 8.37
CA THR A 576 -27.52 18.60 9.07
C THR A 576 -26.14 18.94 8.56
N LYS A 577 -25.17 19.11 9.45
CA LYS A 577 -23.75 19.20 9.14
C LYS A 577 -23.06 17.91 9.61
N VAL A 578 -22.20 17.37 8.75
CA VAL A 578 -21.39 16.19 9.03
C VAL A 578 -19.95 16.54 8.75
N SER A 579 -19.09 16.36 9.73
CA SER A 579 -17.64 16.54 9.62
C SER A 579 -16.99 15.16 9.60
N ASN A 580 -16.21 14.87 8.56
CA ASN A 580 -15.61 13.55 8.31
C ASN A 580 -14.10 13.66 8.36
N ASP A 581 -13.46 12.83 9.19
CA ASP A 581 -12.02 12.57 9.23
C ASP A 581 -11.76 11.32 8.39
N ALA A 582 -11.32 11.51 7.15
CA ALA A 582 -11.14 10.42 6.21
C ALA A 582 -9.67 10.05 6.02
N THR A 583 -9.40 8.76 5.88
CA THR A 583 -8.06 8.24 5.62
C THR A 583 -8.05 7.25 4.46
N ALA A 584 -7.02 7.34 3.64
CA ALA A 584 -6.77 6.42 2.54
C ALA A 584 -5.31 5.94 2.57
N TYR A 585 -5.10 4.64 2.38
CA TYR A 585 -3.76 4.04 2.28
C TYR A 585 -3.49 3.62 0.85
N ASN A 586 -2.34 4.02 0.33
CA ASN A 586 -1.86 3.62 -0.99
C ASN A 586 -0.33 3.48 -1.00
N SER A 587 0.29 3.30 -2.17
CA SER A 587 1.75 3.11 -2.28
C SER A 587 2.58 4.33 -1.85
N LEU A 588 1.98 5.53 -1.83
CA LEU A 588 2.63 6.76 -1.35
C LEU A 588 2.44 7.00 0.16
N GLY A 589 1.67 6.15 0.85
CA GLY A 589 1.46 6.23 2.28
C GLY A 589 0.02 6.43 2.72
N LYS A 590 -0.15 6.96 3.94
CA LYS A 590 -1.45 7.27 4.53
C LYS A 590 -1.83 8.70 4.21
N PHE A 591 -2.86 8.90 3.42
CA PHE A 591 -3.48 10.20 3.19
C PHE A 591 -4.58 10.45 4.23
N SER A 592 -4.63 11.66 4.74
CA SER A 592 -5.68 12.14 5.66
C SER A 592 -6.34 13.38 5.09
N SER A 593 -7.64 13.51 5.31
CA SER A 593 -8.44 14.67 4.87
C SER A 593 -9.65 14.89 5.78
N ASP A 594 -10.01 16.14 5.99
CA ASP A 594 -11.19 16.57 6.70
C ASP A 594 -12.22 17.10 5.69
N ILE A 595 -13.44 16.57 5.73
CA ILE A 595 -14.48 16.90 4.75
C ILE A 595 -15.78 17.24 5.47
N ASP A 596 -16.19 18.49 5.33
CA ASP A 596 -17.49 18.95 5.81
C ASP A 596 -18.57 18.76 4.73
N THR A 597 -19.67 18.12 5.10
CA THR A 597 -20.85 17.98 4.23
C THR A 597 -22.06 18.57 4.92
N LYS A 598 -22.75 19.49 4.26
CA LYS A 598 -23.98 20.16 4.71
C LYS A 598 -25.15 19.58 3.93
N VAL A 599 -26.21 19.24 4.61
CA VAL A 599 -27.40 18.67 3.97
C VAL A 599 -28.63 19.46 4.37
N PHE A 600 -29.37 19.87 3.36
CA PHE A 600 -30.70 20.42 3.53
C PHE A 600 -31.72 19.37 3.06
N THR A 601 -32.76 19.11 3.87
CA THR A 601 -33.81 18.16 3.53
C THR A 601 -35.19 18.75 3.66
N LEU A 602 -36.09 18.33 2.79
CA LEU A 602 -37.53 18.61 2.85
C LEU A 602 -38.30 17.33 2.52
N GLY A 603 -39.10 16.86 3.42
CA GLY A 603 -39.91 15.64 3.30
C GLY A 603 -41.39 15.86 3.48
N ILE A 604 -42.19 15.09 2.73
CA ILE A 604 -43.65 14.96 2.94
C ILE A 604 -43.95 13.45 2.83
N LYS A 605 -44.74 12.94 3.80
CA LYS A 605 -45.09 11.51 3.85
C LYS A 605 -46.58 11.36 4.25
N GLY A 606 -47.29 10.51 3.52
CA GLY A 606 -48.65 10.09 3.82
C GLY A 606 -48.67 8.65 4.30
N ALA A 607 -49.40 8.35 5.34
CA ALA A 607 -49.53 7.02 5.92
C ALA A 607 -50.98 6.74 6.32
N TYR A 608 -51.39 5.48 6.23
CA TYR A 608 -52.73 5.06 6.69
C TYR A 608 -52.61 3.83 7.58
N THR A 609 -53.16 3.89 8.79
CA THR A 609 -53.02 2.80 9.77
C THR A 609 -54.26 1.91 9.78
N PHE A 610 -54.04 0.63 9.52
CA PHE A 610 -55.04 -0.42 9.72
C PHE A 610 -54.83 -1.05 11.09
N ASN A 611 -55.76 -0.79 12.01
CA ASN A 611 -55.73 -1.41 13.32
C ASN A 611 -56.28 -2.83 13.23
N THR A 612 -55.47 -3.82 13.56
CA THR A 612 -55.89 -5.21 13.61
C THR A 612 -55.80 -5.73 15.06
N SER A 613 -56.42 -6.88 15.34
CA SER A 613 -56.39 -7.48 16.68
C SER A 613 -54.98 -7.94 17.10
N VAL A 614 -54.06 -8.08 16.16
CA VAL A 614 -52.70 -8.60 16.41
C VAL A 614 -51.68 -7.47 16.45
N MET A 615 -51.74 -6.54 15.50
CA MET A 615 -50.79 -5.42 15.33
C MET A 615 -51.40 -4.34 14.45
N ASP A 616 -50.83 -3.18 14.48
CA ASP A 616 -51.15 -2.10 13.53
C ASP A 616 -50.26 -2.25 12.29
N ILE A 617 -50.89 -2.08 11.13
CA ILE A 617 -50.20 -2.15 9.82
C ILE A 617 -50.37 -0.80 9.14
N THR A 618 -49.25 -0.12 8.89
CA THR A 618 -49.25 1.23 8.36
C THR A 618 -48.49 1.32 7.05
N PRO A 619 -49.14 1.09 5.88
CA PRO A 619 -48.55 1.44 4.59
C PRO A 619 -48.35 2.96 4.52
N HIS A 620 -47.26 3.37 3.87
CA HIS A 620 -46.92 4.76 3.70
C HIS A 620 -46.17 4.99 2.37
N LEU A 621 -46.30 6.20 1.90
CA LEU A 621 -45.56 6.71 0.74
C LEU A 621 -45.17 8.16 0.98
N GLY A 622 -44.05 8.59 0.39
CA GLY A 622 -43.54 9.94 0.58
C GLY A 622 -42.74 10.44 -0.61
N VAL A 623 -42.38 11.69 -0.49
CA VAL A 623 -41.42 12.37 -1.36
C VAL A 623 -40.47 13.13 -0.46
N ARG A 624 -39.18 13.01 -0.70
CA ARG A 624 -38.14 13.71 0.03
C ARG A 624 -37.13 14.33 -0.93
N TYR A 625 -36.92 15.62 -0.83
CA TYR A 625 -35.83 16.34 -1.45
C TYR A 625 -34.67 16.42 -0.47
N ALA A 626 -33.44 16.20 -0.96
CA ALA A 626 -32.22 16.38 -0.20
C ALA A 626 -31.15 17.05 -1.08
N LYS A 627 -30.54 18.10 -0.59
CA LYS A 627 -29.38 18.76 -1.22
C LYS A 627 -28.17 18.56 -0.33
N TYR A 628 -27.14 17.93 -0.88
CA TYR A 628 -25.85 17.69 -0.26
C TYR A 628 -24.84 18.68 -0.83
N ASP A 629 -24.16 19.41 0.02
CA ASP A 629 -23.06 20.31 -0.33
C ASP A 629 -21.84 19.93 0.50
N SER A 630 -20.82 19.36 -0.15
CA SER A 630 -19.53 19.07 0.47
C SER A 630 -18.53 20.17 0.12
N ASP A 631 -17.80 20.63 1.13
CA ASP A 631 -16.80 21.67 0.97
C ASP A 631 -15.54 21.11 0.25
N ASP A 632 -14.74 22.00 -0.36
CA ASP A 632 -13.42 21.65 -0.88
C ASP A 632 -12.53 21.12 0.24
N TYR A 633 -11.65 20.18 -0.09
CA TYR A 633 -10.76 19.57 0.89
C TYR A 633 -9.40 19.22 0.31
N THR A 634 -8.40 19.13 1.19
CA THR A 634 -7.05 18.71 0.84
C THR A 634 -6.71 17.40 1.53
N ALA A 635 -6.24 16.43 0.77
CA ALA A 635 -5.72 15.19 1.29
C ALA A 635 -4.20 15.21 1.32
N THR A 636 -3.59 14.88 2.46
CA THR A 636 -2.15 14.99 2.68
C THR A 636 -1.54 13.69 3.20
N SER A 637 -0.30 13.40 2.74
CA SER A 637 0.53 12.29 3.23
C SER A 637 2.01 12.71 3.19
N GLY A 638 2.56 13.12 4.30
CA GLY A 638 3.94 13.62 4.35
C GLY A 638 4.14 14.82 3.41
N LEU A 639 4.92 14.64 2.36
CA LEU A 639 5.18 15.68 1.35
C LEU A 639 4.09 15.78 0.27
N TYR A 640 3.25 14.75 0.14
CA TYR A 640 2.25 14.70 -0.91
C TYR A 640 0.97 15.41 -0.52
N SER A 641 0.40 16.14 -1.46
CA SER A 641 -0.85 16.88 -1.28
C SER A 641 -1.72 16.78 -2.53
N VAL A 642 -3.01 16.52 -2.33
CA VAL A 642 -4.03 16.51 -3.38
C VAL A 642 -5.17 17.43 -2.97
N ASN A 643 -5.41 18.47 -3.73
CA ASN A 643 -6.54 19.37 -3.54
C ASN A 643 -7.74 18.84 -4.31
N ASN A 644 -8.86 18.71 -3.65
CA ASN A 644 -10.08 18.18 -4.22
C ASN A 644 -11.18 19.24 -4.14
N GLU A 645 -11.88 19.47 -5.25
CA GLU A 645 -13.13 20.24 -5.24
C GLU A 645 -14.21 19.49 -4.48
N GLY A 646 -14.99 20.20 -3.71
CA GLY A 646 -16.21 19.71 -3.13
C GLY A 646 -17.26 19.37 -4.19
N ALA A 647 -18.37 18.80 -3.76
CA ALA A 647 -19.44 18.44 -4.67
C ALA A 647 -20.82 18.86 -4.11
N SER A 648 -21.69 19.31 -5.03
CA SER A 648 -23.10 19.54 -4.74
C SER A 648 -23.94 18.51 -5.49
N SER A 649 -24.89 17.89 -4.79
CA SER A 649 -25.80 16.89 -5.33
C SER A 649 -27.21 17.13 -4.80
N SER A 650 -28.20 17.12 -5.68
CA SER A 650 -29.62 17.29 -5.34
C SER A 650 -30.41 16.05 -5.74
N LEU A 651 -31.12 15.48 -4.79
CA LEU A 651 -31.86 14.24 -4.95
C LEU A 651 -33.34 14.41 -4.60
N VAL A 652 -34.16 13.68 -5.30
CA VAL A 652 -35.55 13.42 -4.92
C VAL A 652 -35.72 11.92 -4.72
N SER A 653 -36.15 11.52 -3.55
CA SER A 653 -36.43 10.13 -3.19
C SER A 653 -37.93 9.92 -2.93
N PHE A 654 -38.37 8.70 -3.23
CA PHE A 654 -39.77 8.28 -3.12
C PHE A 654 -39.86 7.07 -2.18
N PRO A 655 -39.81 7.27 -0.84
CA PRO A 655 -39.96 6.16 0.09
C PRO A 655 -41.38 5.57 0.00
N VAL A 656 -41.44 4.27 -0.24
CA VAL A 656 -42.67 3.47 -0.23
C VAL A 656 -42.46 2.30 0.69
N GLY A 657 -43.31 2.14 1.69
CA GLY A 657 -43.08 1.12 2.70
C GLY A 657 -44.30 0.72 3.51
N VAL A 658 -44.04 -0.11 4.51
CA VAL A 658 -45.02 -0.55 5.48
C VAL A 658 -44.37 -0.63 6.87
N SER A 659 -45.03 -0.05 7.86
CA SER A 659 -44.67 -0.19 9.27
C SER A 659 -45.61 -1.16 9.97
N PHE A 660 -45.03 -1.97 10.87
CA PHE A 660 -45.77 -2.84 11.78
C PHE A 660 -45.47 -2.41 13.19
N SER A 661 -46.52 -2.16 14.00
CA SER A 661 -46.34 -1.78 15.38
C SER A 661 -47.38 -2.47 16.27
N LYS A 662 -47.11 -2.54 17.57
CA LYS A 662 -48.03 -3.12 18.55
C LYS A 662 -47.86 -2.46 19.90
N ASP A 663 -49.01 -1.95 20.45
CA ASP A 663 -49.04 -1.48 21.81
C ASP A 663 -49.04 -2.66 22.80
N ILE A 664 -48.03 -2.73 23.64
CA ILE A 664 -47.89 -3.72 24.70
C ILE A 664 -47.94 -3.00 26.04
N SER A 665 -49.05 -3.11 26.72
CA SER A 665 -49.22 -2.49 28.05
C SER A 665 -48.61 -3.36 29.14
N LEU A 666 -47.62 -2.83 29.85
CA LEU A 666 -46.96 -3.45 30.98
C LEU A 666 -47.21 -2.62 32.25
N SER A 667 -48.25 -2.94 32.99
CA SER A 667 -48.61 -2.24 34.22
C SER A 667 -48.73 -0.71 34.05
N SER A 668 -47.70 0.07 34.37
CA SER A 668 -47.62 1.53 34.23
C SER A 668 -46.89 1.99 32.95
N TRP A 669 -46.44 1.11 32.11
CA TRP A 669 -45.67 1.40 30.87
C TRP A 669 -46.40 0.80 29.67
N THR A 670 -46.39 1.52 28.57
CA THR A 670 -46.74 0.96 27.24
C THR A 670 -45.46 0.87 26.41
N VAL A 671 -45.18 -0.26 25.83
CA VAL A 671 -44.03 -0.47 24.95
C VAL A 671 -44.54 -0.72 23.55
N VAL A 672 -44.03 0.03 22.57
CA VAL A 672 -44.49 -0.02 21.18
C VAL A 672 -43.31 -0.48 20.27
N PRO A 673 -43.08 -1.79 20.14
CA PRO A 673 -42.14 -2.29 19.12
C PRO A 673 -42.65 -1.91 17.73
N THR A 674 -41.77 -1.33 16.93
CA THR A 674 -42.06 -0.93 15.55
C THR A 674 -41.02 -1.50 14.59
N VAL A 675 -41.48 -2.06 13.49
CA VAL A 675 -40.63 -2.49 12.36
C VAL A 675 -41.12 -1.76 11.10
N ASN A 676 -40.22 -1.05 10.44
CA ASN A 676 -40.48 -0.37 9.19
C ASN A 676 -39.65 -0.96 8.05
N LEU A 677 -40.27 -1.26 6.91
CA LEU A 677 -39.64 -1.75 5.70
C LEU A 677 -39.96 -0.79 4.54
N GLU A 678 -38.92 -0.29 3.89
CA GLU A 678 -39.08 0.66 2.78
C GLU A 678 -38.21 0.29 1.57
N VAL A 679 -38.76 0.55 0.39
CA VAL A 679 -38.05 0.68 -0.87
C VAL A 679 -38.05 2.15 -1.27
N ILE A 680 -36.90 2.69 -1.59
CA ILE A 680 -36.69 4.12 -1.80
C ILE A 680 -36.05 4.35 -3.17
N PRO A 681 -36.81 4.45 -4.26
CA PRO A 681 -36.31 4.94 -5.54
C PRO A 681 -35.77 6.37 -5.41
N VAL A 682 -34.66 6.64 -6.08
CA VAL A 682 -33.97 7.94 -6.04
C VAL A 682 -33.71 8.44 -7.45
N THR A 683 -33.99 9.72 -7.66
CA THR A 683 -33.68 10.45 -8.91
C THR A 683 -33.00 11.78 -8.59
N GLY A 684 -32.35 12.36 -9.58
CA GLY A 684 -31.56 13.59 -9.43
C GLY A 684 -30.08 13.36 -9.69
N ASP A 685 -29.24 14.20 -9.10
CA ASP A 685 -27.77 14.19 -9.32
C ASP A 685 -27.11 13.04 -8.53
N LYS A 686 -27.17 11.84 -9.08
CA LYS A 686 -26.56 10.65 -8.46
C LYS A 686 -25.06 10.58 -8.71
N ASP A 687 -24.62 11.14 -9.81
CA ASP A 687 -23.24 11.17 -10.26
C ASP A 687 -22.80 12.63 -10.40
N VAL A 688 -21.57 12.91 -10.02
CA VAL A 688 -20.97 14.24 -10.12
C VAL A 688 -19.56 14.13 -10.69
N ASP A 689 -19.13 15.13 -11.44
CA ASP A 689 -17.74 15.25 -11.84
C ASP A 689 -16.96 15.93 -10.71
N THR A 690 -15.99 15.19 -10.16
CA THR A 690 -15.10 15.69 -9.11
C THR A 690 -13.75 16.04 -9.70
N LYS A 691 -13.17 17.18 -9.29
CA LYS A 691 -11.84 17.59 -9.71
C LYS A 691 -10.83 17.39 -8.59
N SER A 692 -9.65 16.94 -8.99
CA SER A 692 -8.49 16.80 -8.12
C SER A 692 -7.29 17.48 -8.75
N ALA A 693 -6.48 18.17 -7.93
CA ALA A 693 -5.27 18.86 -8.38
C ALA A 693 -4.06 18.44 -7.54
N PHE A 694 -2.99 18.04 -8.20
CA PHE A 694 -1.71 17.68 -7.59
C PHE A 694 -0.57 18.00 -8.54
N ASP A 695 0.55 18.47 -8.03
CA ASP A 695 1.80 18.72 -8.77
C ASP A 695 1.61 19.55 -10.07
N GLY A 696 0.64 20.47 -10.09
CA GLY A 696 0.30 21.27 -11.29
C GLY A 696 -0.60 20.54 -12.30
N VAL A 697 -1.03 19.33 -12.04
CA VAL A 697 -2.01 18.59 -12.83
C VAL A 697 -3.40 18.80 -12.25
N VAL A 698 -4.37 19.13 -13.09
CA VAL A 698 -5.80 19.16 -12.73
C VAL A 698 -6.53 18.08 -13.53
N THR A 699 -7.23 17.20 -12.83
CA THR A 699 -7.97 16.09 -13.44
C THR A 699 -9.41 16.07 -12.96
N SER A 700 -10.30 15.45 -13.73
CA SER A 700 -11.70 15.25 -13.39
C SER A 700 -12.07 13.78 -13.50
N VAL A 701 -12.84 13.30 -12.53
CA VAL A 701 -13.36 11.93 -12.50
C VAL A 701 -14.84 11.97 -12.18
N ASN A 702 -15.64 11.24 -12.95
CA ASN A 702 -17.05 11.04 -12.65
C ASN A 702 -17.19 10.13 -11.42
N THR A 703 -17.90 10.59 -10.41
CA THR A 703 -18.08 9.91 -9.13
C THR A 703 -19.54 9.67 -8.84
N LYS A 704 -19.92 8.43 -8.66
CA LYS A 704 -21.26 8.06 -8.24
C LYS A 704 -21.39 8.15 -6.73
N LEU A 705 -22.19 9.10 -6.28
CA LEU A 705 -22.43 9.41 -4.88
C LEU A 705 -23.63 8.66 -4.30
N HIS A 706 -24.59 8.26 -5.14
CA HIS A 706 -25.86 7.70 -4.69
C HIS A 706 -26.34 6.52 -5.54
N ASP A 707 -26.98 5.56 -4.87
CA ASP A 707 -27.71 4.49 -5.55
C ASP A 707 -29.06 4.96 -6.08
N GLY A 708 -29.50 4.39 -7.21
CA GLY A 708 -30.82 4.71 -7.79
C GLY A 708 -31.99 4.11 -7.02
N ILE A 709 -31.75 3.07 -6.23
CA ILE A 709 -32.73 2.43 -5.36
C ILE A 709 -32.06 2.09 -4.03
N ASN A 710 -32.68 2.49 -2.92
CA ASN A 710 -32.23 2.09 -1.59
C ASN A 710 -33.31 1.21 -0.93
N TYR A 711 -32.88 0.38 0.00
CA TYR A 711 -33.75 -0.42 0.85
C TYR A 711 -33.47 -0.04 2.31
N SER A 712 -34.52 0.20 3.07
CA SER A 712 -34.38 0.55 4.47
C SER A 712 -35.19 -0.41 5.35
N THR A 713 -34.59 -0.80 6.46
CA THR A 713 -35.26 -1.49 7.54
C THR A 713 -34.94 -0.76 8.83
N PHE A 714 -35.99 -0.36 9.53
CA PHE A 714 -35.89 0.28 10.83
C PHE A 714 -36.59 -0.57 11.89
N VAL A 715 -35.96 -0.72 13.03
CA VAL A 715 -36.55 -1.36 14.21
C VAL A 715 -36.45 -0.37 15.36
N GLY A 716 -37.59 -0.02 15.92
CA GLY A 716 -37.71 0.90 17.04
C GLY A 716 -38.42 0.24 18.23
N LEU A 717 -38.21 0.83 19.39
CA LEU A 717 -38.89 0.48 20.62
C LEU A 717 -39.24 1.80 21.32
N ASP A 718 -40.51 2.14 21.39
CA ASP A 718 -41.04 3.36 22.02
C ASP A 718 -41.69 3.04 23.35
#